data_44d5f801eb69c3f25016b6780b0d0726
#
_entry.id   44d5f801eb69c3f25016b6780b0d0726
#
_cell.length_a   1.000
_cell.length_b   1.000
_cell.length_c   1.000
_cell.angle_alpha   90.00
_cell.angle_beta   90.00
_cell.angle_gamma   90.00
#
_symmetry.space_group_name_H-M   'P 1'
#
loop_
_entity.id
_entity.type
_entity.pdbx_description
1 polymer ?
#
loop_
_entity_poly.entity_id
_entity_poly.type
_entity_poly.pdbx_seq_one_letter_code
_entity_poly.pdbx_strand_id
1 'polypeptide(L)'
;MNLPTASPVPPAAPQKAPSRGKKIRLLALLSAGAVLLGGGGYAAWRLLNRSEPLPAAAVEKSGSYDEIYAVIRTLQKRNEPSLWEKLLPGGFAKNEAMEADGAAPEMTTGTAAGDSAAPDYSDTNLQVAGVQEADVVKTDGRYIYMLSGGTLIIAEAEKGALREVSRTALPSAPDSGLATRELYIAGDRLVVFRQMADPDAQPKTTDGQTKPDIAPEIVDGCYYGWYGQPTRTYAVIYDISDRAAPAVSGQLGQSGGYFTSRMVGDTLYLFTTVSGMTVDKSKPETYIPRLFRGEEAVLLPAEDIAMPPQPASVSYTVITGIDVRRPQQHIDAQAVFSGGTELYANDKNILLATGATVKTGSKSTSCTHLLRIEAQDGKLEIKASGTVKGTLLNQFSMDEYDGHFRVVTTANEWTEYTDGLVASMTAGGTSNNLYVLDGDLKIVGAVEDLAKGERVYSVRFAGEIGYFVTFRQTDPLFAVDLSDSAKPTVLSALKIPGFSEYLHPYGDGLLLGVGKEADENGRVTGMKLSMFDVSDPANVTEVHKRPFGTGFFYSEASYNHKAILVSPERNLIGLPVSADKMQYMLFTYDAAGGFRMLEALELPDNVYGWADQLRGLYIDDYLYLVTSNVIASYRLDTFLLVESLPF
;
A
#
# COMPACT_ATOMS: atom_id res chain seq x y z
N MET A 1 -47.86 -52.65 8.85
CA MET A 1 -48.44 -51.77 9.86
C MET A 1 -48.75 -50.42 9.25
N ASN A 2 -49.97 -50.00 9.37
CA ASN A 2 -50.65 -48.98 8.58
C ASN A 2 -50.10 -47.55 8.78
N LEU A 3 -49.92 -46.82 7.68
CA LEU A 3 -49.83 -45.36 7.65
C LEU A 3 -51.25 -44.75 7.67
N PRO A 4 -51.49 -43.64 8.38
CA PRO A 4 -52.77 -42.95 8.34
C PRO A 4 -52.89 -41.99 7.15
N THR A 5 -54.03 -42.03 6.51
CA THR A 5 -54.48 -41.25 5.37
C THR A 5 -54.82 -39.79 5.76
N ALA A 6 -54.38 -38.83 4.93
CA ALA A 6 -54.72 -37.41 5.05
C ALA A 6 -56.16 -37.12 4.54
N SER A 7 -56.90 -36.30 5.26
CA SER A 7 -58.24 -35.82 4.90
C SER A 7 -58.20 -34.67 3.90
N PRO A 8 -59.18 -34.49 3.03
CA PRO A 8 -59.20 -33.47 2.01
C PRO A 8 -59.71 -32.10 2.49
N VAL A 9 -59.07 -31.05 1.95
CA VAL A 9 -59.42 -29.62 2.15
C VAL A 9 -60.64 -29.25 1.26
N PRO A 10 -61.61 -28.47 1.75
CA PRO A 10 -62.77 -28.06 0.96
C PRO A 10 -62.42 -26.91 -0.02
N PRO A 11 -63.21 -26.76 -1.15
CA PRO A 11 -62.90 -25.76 -2.17
C PRO A 11 -63.35 -24.35 -1.79
N ALA A 12 -62.54 -23.36 -2.15
CA ALA A 12 -62.82 -21.93 -1.94
C ALA A 12 -63.87 -21.39 -2.91
N ALA A 13 -64.71 -20.50 -2.42
CA ALA A 13 -65.79 -19.84 -3.15
C ALA A 13 -65.28 -18.83 -4.21
N PRO A 14 -66.02 -18.59 -5.32
CA PRO A 14 -65.54 -17.74 -6.40
C PRO A 14 -65.67 -16.25 -6.07
N GLN A 15 -64.57 -15.52 -6.23
CA GLN A 15 -64.56 -14.05 -6.17
C GLN A 15 -64.99 -13.46 -7.51
N LYS A 16 -65.90 -12.48 -7.45
CA LYS A 16 -66.39 -11.71 -8.61
C LYS A 16 -65.28 -10.86 -9.24
N ALA A 17 -65.12 -10.96 -10.56
CA ALA A 17 -64.22 -10.14 -11.36
C ALA A 17 -64.70 -8.68 -11.46
N PRO A 18 -63.83 -7.67 -11.36
CA PRO A 18 -64.18 -6.29 -11.61
C PRO A 18 -64.13 -5.96 -13.11
N SER A 19 -65.08 -5.15 -13.56
CA SER A 19 -65.34 -4.78 -14.94
C SER A 19 -64.14 -4.16 -15.70
N ARG A 20 -63.86 -4.72 -16.86
CA ARG A 20 -62.91 -4.22 -17.86
C ARG A 20 -63.48 -3.01 -18.57
N GLY A 21 -63.18 -1.77 -18.16
CA GLY A 21 -63.67 -0.61 -18.91
C GLY A 21 -62.92 0.71 -18.67
N LYS A 22 -62.27 0.87 -17.54
CA LYS A 22 -61.61 2.16 -17.20
C LYS A 22 -60.06 2.11 -16.99
N LYS A 23 -59.44 0.91 -17.00
CA LYS A 23 -57.98 0.79 -16.78
C LYS A 23 -57.14 0.94 -18.05
N ILE A 24 -57.71 0.81 -19.26
CA ILE A 24 -56.92 0.87 -20.51
C ILE A 24 -56.58 2.32 -20.91
N ARG A 25 -57.41 3.31 -20.54
CA ARG A 25 -57.09 4.73 -20.82
C ARG A 25 -56.10 5.37 -19.83
N LEU A 26 -55.95 4.81 -18.64
CA LEU A 26 -54.98 5.30 -17.65
C LEU A 26 -53.58 4.73 -17.88
N LEU A 27 -53.46 3.51 -18.40
CA LEU A 27 -52.18 2.89 -18.76
C LEU A 27 -51.53 3.49 -20.02
N ALA A 28 -52.34 3.97 -20.99
CA ALA A 28 -51.84 4.63 -22.19
C ALA A 28 -51.36 6.07 -21.92
N LEU A 29 -51.87 6.74 -20.90
CA LEU A 29 -51.41 8.06 -20.46
C LEU A 29 -50.18 7.97 -19.56
N LEU A 30 -49.99 6.86 -18.83
CA LEU A 30 -48.79 6.61 -18.02
C LEU A 30 -47.59 6.15 -18.86
N SER A 31 -47.81 5.45 -19.99
CA SER A 31 -46.74 5.06 -20.89
C SER A 31 -46.20 6.20 -21.77
N ALA A 32 -47.07 7.15 -22.18
CA ALA A 32 -46.64 8.35 -22.91
C ALA A 32 -45.98 9.39 -21.98
N GLY A 33 -46.36 9.46 -20.71
CA GLY A 33 -45.71 10.26 -19.68
C GLY A 33 -44.34 9.69 -19.23
N ALA A 34 -44.18 8.36 -19.24
CA ALA A 34 -42.93 7.71 -18.83
C ALA A 34 -41.81 7.89 -19.86
N VAL A 35 -42.12 8.07 -21.15
CA VAL A 35 -41.09 8.31 -22.18
C VAL A 35 -40.64 9.78 -22.21
N LEU A 36 -41.50 10.72 -21.87
CA LEU A 36 -41.12 12.14 -21.73
C LEU A 36 -40.54 12.50 -20.36
N LEU A 37 -40.86 11.74 -19.30
CA LEU A 37 -40.30 11.90 -17.98
C LEU A 37 -39.02 11.04 -17.79
N GLY A 38 -38.78 10.02 -18.60
CA GLY A 38 -37.62 9.16 -18.54
C GLY A 38 -36.31 9.90 -18.89
N GLY A 39 -36.32 10.72 -19.93
CA GLY A 39 -35.17 11.55 -20.30
C GLY A 39 -34.95 12.73 -19.36
N GLY A 40 -36.04 13.41 -18.96
CA GLY A 40 -35.97 14.51 -18.00
C GLY A 40 -35.76 14.04 -16.57
N GLY A 41 -36.30 12.88 -16.17
CA GLY A 41 -36.12 12.29 -14.85
C GLY A 41 -34.72 11.74 -14.64
N TYR A 42 -34.09 11.15 -15.65
CA TYR A 42 -32.71 10.71 -15.60
C TYR A 42 -31.74 11.89 -15.57
N ALA A 43 -31.98 12.93 -16.34
CA ALA A 43 -31.19 14.16 -16.29
C ALA A 43 -31.39 14.92 -14.95
N ALA A 44 -32.60 14.99 -14.42
CA ALA A 44 -32.88 15.56 -13.11
C ALA A 44 -32.34 14.69 -11.98
N TRP A 45 -32.44 13.36 -12.09
CA TRP A 45 -31.81 12.43 -11.13
C TRP A 45 -30.29 12.54 -11.16
N ARG A 46 -29.67 12.69 -12.33
CA ARG A 46 -28.23 12.94 -12.49
C ARG A 46 -27.80 14.32 -11.95
N LEU A 47 -28.69 15.33 -12.02
CA LEU A 47 -28.43 16.65 -11.45
C LEU A 47 -28.66 16.69 -9.94
N LEU A 48 -29.60 15.88 -9.42
CA LEU A 48 -29.89 15.77 -7.99
C LEU A 48 -28.94 14.80 -7.24
N ASN A 49 -28.37 13.84 -7.97
CA ASN A 49 -27.36 12.91 -7.45
C ASN A 49 -25.93 13.24 -7.91
N ARG A 50 -25.66 14.44 -8.40
CA ARG A 50 -24.31 14.95 -8.33
C ARG A 50 -23.96 15.01 -6.86
N SER A 51 -23.11 14.10 -6.40
CA SER A 51 -22.36 14.28 -5.16
C SER A 51 -21.84 15.71 -5.21
N GLU A 52 -22.22 16.55 -4.24
CA GLU A 52 -21.58 17.86 -4.12
C GLU A 52 -20.08 17.58 -4.11
N PRO A 53 -19.29 18.28 -4.93
CA PRO A 53 -17.85 18.10 -4.89
C PRO A 53 -17.42 18.32 -3.45
N LEU A 54 -16.74 17.33 -2.87
CA LEU A 54 -16.17 17.47 -1.54
C LEU A 54 -15.32 18.75 -1.58
N PRO A 55 -15.49 19.69 -0.63
CA PRO A 55 -14.84 20.98 -0.69
C PRO A 55 -13.33 20.77 -0.87
N ALA A 56 -12.77 21.39 -1.90
CA ALA A 56 -11.31 21.46 -2.08
C ALA A 56 -10.77 22.16 -0.82
N ALA A 57 -10.17 21.36 0.03
CA ALA A 57 -9.73 21.80 1.32
C ALA A 57 -8.30 22.33 1.16
N ALA A 58 -8.12 23.64 1.16
CA ALA A 58 -6.80 24.23 1.19
C ALA A 58 -6.06 23.74 2.45
N VAL A 59 -4.88 23.15 2.25
CA VAL A 59 -3.97 22.86 3.35
C VAL A 59 -3.29 24.18 3.73
N GLU A 60 -3.42 24.56 5.00
CA GLU A 60 -2.78 25.74 5.53
C GLU A 60 -1.49 25.35 6.26
N LYS A 61 -0.46 26.18 6.17
CA LYS A 61 0.72 26.04 7.02
C LYS A 61 0.41 26.63 8.39
N SER A 62 0.90 25.99 9.45
CA SER A 62 0.69 26.49 10.80
C SER A 62 1.47 27.79 11.02
N GLY A 63 0.85 28.76 11.67
CA GLY A 63 1.51 30.02 12.06
C GLY A 63 2.30 29.90 13.37
N SER A 64 1.99 28.92 14.22
CA SER A 64 2.62 28.78 15.53
C SER A 64 2.40 27.40 16.16
N TYR A 65 3.25 27.03 17.12
CA TYR A 65 3.06 25.81 17.92
C TYR A 65 1.80 25.86 18.80
N ASP A 66 1.35 27.04 19.18
CA ASP A 66 0.10 27.22 19.95
C ASP A 66 -1.14 26.83 19.12
N GLU A 67 -1.16 27.13 17.83
CA GLU A 67 -2.22 26.69 16.92
C GLU A 67 -2.24 25.15 16.80
N ILE A 68 -1.09 24.53 16.58
CA ILE A 68 -0.96 23.08 16.53
C ILE A 68 -1.45 22.44 17.83
N TYR A 69 -1.02 22.98 18.98
CA TYR A 69 -1.48 22.52 20.29
C TYR A 69 -3.00 22.62 20.45
N ALA A 70 -3.61 23.72 20.01
CA ALA A 70 -5.06 23.91 20.08
C ALA A 70 -5.83 22.88 19.26
N VAL A 71 -5.33 22.53 18.05
CA VAL A 71 -5.91 21.47 17.20
C VAL A 71 -5.80 20.11 17.90
N ILE A 72 -4.61 19.76 18.41
CA ILE A 72 -4.38 18.50 19.14
C ILE A 72 -5.36 18.37 20.30
N ARG A 73 -5.49 19.39 21.12
CA ARG A 73 -6.42 19.40 22.28
C ARG A 73 -7.88 19.22 21.86
N THR A 74 -8.26 19.79 20.72
CA THR A 74 -9.61 19.65 20.17
C THR A 74 -9.88 18.21 19.75
N LEU A 75 -8.94 17.56 19.05
CA LEU A 75 -9.04 16.16 18.64
C LEU A 75 -9.06 15.21 19.83
N GLN A 76 -8.20 15.43 20.83
CA GLN A 76 -8.19 14.60 22.05
C GLN A 76 -9.53 14.67 22.78
N LYS A 77 -10.12 15.87 22.94
CA LYS A 77 -11.44 16.03 23.58
C LYS A 77 -12.56 15.32 22.80
N ARG A 78 -12.49 15.32 21.47
CA ARG A 78 -13.46 14.61 20.63
C ARG A 78 -13.43 13.10 20.85
N ASN A 79 -12.24 12.55 21.14
CA ASN A 79 -12.00 11.13 21.35
C ASN A 79 -12.10 10.71 22.84
N GLU A 80 -12.31 11.65 23.78
CA GLU A 80 -12.56 11.29 25.16
C GLU A 80 -13.92 10.58 25.29
N PRO A 81 -13.96 9.39 25.96
CA PRO A 81 -15.22 8.70 26.19
C PRO A 81 -16.17 9.61 26.99
N SER A 82 -17.42 9.66 26.57
CA SER A 82 -18.46 10.45 27.25
C SER A 82 -18.59 10.06 28.73
N LEU A 83 -19.09 10.98 29.58
CA LEU A 83 -19.33 10.67 31.00
C LEU A 83 -20.19 9.42 31.22
N TRP A 84 -21.07 9.09 30.26
CA TRP A 84 -21.92 7.91 30.30
C TRP A 84 -21.16 6.63 29.94
N GLU A 85 -20.20 6.67 29.03
CA GLU A 85 -19.32 5.54 28.71
C GLU A 85 -18.38 5.19 29.86
N LYS A 86 -17.99 6.18 30.67
CA LYS A 86 -17.19 5.99 31.88
C LYS A 86 -17.99 5.40 33.06
N LEU A 87 -19.33 5.49 33.05
CA LEU A 87 -20.22 5.05 34.14
C LEU A 87 -20.83 3.67 33.92
N LEU A 88 -20.69 3.08 32.73
CA LEU A 88 -21.18 1.73 32.43
C LEU A 88 -20.05 0.70 32.63
N PRO A 89 -20.11 -0.19 33.65
CA PRO A 89 -19.18 -1.29 33.76
C PRO A 89 -19.54 -2.36 32.71
N GLY A 90 -18.74 -2.48 31.69
CA GLY A 90 -18.92 -3.41 30.58
C GLY A 90 -18.88 -2.68 29.26
N GLY A 91 -17.71 -2.18 28.89
CA GLY A 91 -17.49 -1.55 27.61
C GLY A 91 -17.84 -2.49 26.46
N PHE A 92 -18.81 -2.11 25.64
CA PHE A 92 -18.90 -2.64 24.31
C PHE A 92 -17.60 -2.24 23.60
N ALA A 93 -16.79 -3.24 23.25
CA ALA A 93 -15.64 -3.04 22.41
C ALA A 93 -16.11 -2.25 21.18
N LYS A 94 -15.55 -1.06 20.98
CA LYS A 94 -15.58 -0.43 19.67
C LYS A 94 -15.03 -1.51 18.73
N ASN A 95 -15.84 -1.99 17.83
CA ASN A 95 -15.33 -2.68 16.66
C ASN A 95 -14.45 -1.66 15.96
N GLU A 96 -13.17 -1.71 16.24
CA GLU A 96 -12.16 -1.10 15.42
C GLU A 96 -12.39 -1.63 14.02
N ALA A 97 -12.46 -0.73 13.08
CA ALA A 97 -12.48 -1.09 11.67
C ALA A 97 -11.33 -2.09 11.47
N MET A 98 -11.65 -3.25 10.93
CA MET A 98 -10.64 -4.19 10.49
C MET A 98 -9.69 -3.41 9.59
N GLU A 99 -8.50 -3.17 10.08
CA GLU A 99 -7.40 -2.75 9.25
C GLU A 99 -7.26 -3.83 8.19
N ALA A 100 -7.48 -3.46 6.95
CA ALA A 100 -7.15 -4.30 5.82
C ALA A 100 -5.63 -4.25 5.70
N ASP A 101 -4.98 -5.22 6.33
CA ASP A 101 -3.60 -5.53 6.06
C ASP A 101 -3.53 -6.04 4.61
N GLY A 102 -2.98 -5.24 3.74
CA GLY A 102 -2.94 -5.53 2.31
C GLY A 102 -2.17 -4.47 1.55
N ALA A 103 -0.89 -4.37 1.82
CA ALA A 103 0.03 -3.71 0.91
C ALA A 103 0.23 -4.58 -0.32
N ALA A 104 0.17 -4.05 -1.51
CA ALA A 104 0.75 -4.66 -2.69
C ALA A 104 0.96 -3.71 -3.87
N PRO A 105 1.82 -4.10 -4.72
CA PRO A 105 2.71 -3.30 -5.53
C PRO A 105 2.51 -3.40 -7.07
N GLU A 106 3.24 -3.06 -7.90
CA GLU A 106 3.88 -2.21 -8.81
C GLU A 106 4.46 -2.73 -10.16
N MET A 107 4.72 -1.98 -11.14
CA MET A 107 5.94 -1.74 -11.91
C MET A 107 5.83 -0.92 -13.20
N THR A 108 6.96 -0.33 -13.61
CA THR A 108 7.20 0.14 -14.99
C THR A 108 8.48 -0.46 -15.54
N THR A 109 8.45 -0.85 -16.81
CA THR A 109 9.63 -1.25 -17.57
C THR A 109 10.27 -0.02 -18.21
N GLY A 110 11.54 0.22 -17.93
CA GLY A 110 12.37 1.18 -18.65
C GLY A 110 13.64 0.48 -19.11
N THR A 111 13.75 0.22 -20.40
CA THR A 111 14.97 -0.27 -21.04
C THR A 111 15.96 0.90 -21.16
N ALA A 112 17.09 0.82 -20.47
CA ALA A 112 18.27 1.61 -20.78
C ALA A 112 19.24 0.75 -21.58
N ALA A 113 19.35 1.01 -22.86
CA ALA A 113 20.44 0.50 -23.68
C ALA A 113 21.68 1.38 -23.47
N GLY A 114 22.74 0.80 -22.96
CA GLY A 114 24.05 1.43 -22.80
C GLY A 114 25.16 0.40 -22.93
N ASP A 115 26.00 0.61 -23.91
CA ASP A 115 27.06 -0.23 -24.44
C ASP A 115 28.19 -0.46 -23.43
N SER A 116 28.68 -1.67 -23.38
CA SER A 116 29.83 -2.31 -22.72
C SER A 116 29.43 -3.26 -21.60
N ALA A 117 30.01 -4.48 -21.64
CA ALA A 117 29.67 -5.65 -20.83
C ALA A 117 29.65 -5.42 -19.30
N ALA A 118 28.62 -4.73 -18.82
CA ALA A 118 28.22 -4.78 -17.42
C ALA A 118 27.52 -6.16 -17.17
N PRO A 119 27.65 -6.75 -16.00
CA PRO A 119 26.93 -7.98 -15.67
C PRO A 119 25.42 -7.73 -15.83
N ASP A 120 24.73 -8.72 -16.43
CA ASP A 120 23.28 -8.72 -16.56
C ASP A 120 22.69 -9.21 -15.22
N TYR A 121 21.99 -8.34 -14.49
CA TYR A 121 21.43 -8.67 -13.20
C TYR A 121 20.01 -8.10 -13.01
N SER A 122 19.24 -8.77 -12.16
CA SER A 122 17.91 -8.28 -11.78
C SER A 122 18.02 -7.17 -10.74
N ASP A 123 17.29 -6.08 -10.95
CA ASP A 123 17.09 -5.04 -9.92
C ASP A 123 15.79 -5.30 -9.13
N THR A 124 15.60 -4.58 -8.05
CA THR A 124 14.34 -4.54 -7.31
C THR A 124 13.25 -3.95 -8.20
N ASN A 125 12.10 -4.58 -8.17
CA ASN A 125 10.92 -4.02 -8.85
C ASN A 125 10.57 -2.64 -8.28
N LEU A 126 10.26 -1.68 -9.17
CA LEU A 126 9.97 -0.30 -8.80
C LEU A 126 8.57 0.12 -9.25
N GLN A 127 7.89 1.05 -8.55
CA GLN A 127 6.61 1.65 -8.96
C GLN A 127 6.81 2.60 -10.13
N VAL A 128 7.77 3.37 -10.10
CA VAL A 128 8.04 4.37 -11.11
C VAL A 128 9.49 4.24 -11.53
N ALA A 129 9.72 4.12 -12.83
CA ALA A 129 11.07 4.06 -13.38
C ALA A 129 11.91 5.27 -12.93
N GLY A 130 13.12 5.01 -12.44
CA GLY A 130 14.02 6.08 -11.97
C GLY A 130 13.78 6.54 -10.53
N VAL A 131 12.69 6.10 -9.87
CA VAL A 131 12.44 6.33 -8.45
C VAL A 131 12.71 5.03 -7.70
N GLN A 132 13.88 4.93 -7.11
CA GLN A 132 14.27 3.72 -6.40
C GLN A 132 13.51 3.55 -5.08
N GLU A 133 13.22 2.30 -4.76
CA GLU A 133 12.66 1.87 -3.48
C GLU A 133 13.69 1.05 -2.70
N ALA A 134 13.71 1.20 -1.39
CA ALA A 134 14.53 0.37 -0.51
C ALA A 134 14.03 -1.08 -0.53
N ASP A 135 14.93 -2.04 -0.36
CA ASP A 135 14.58 -3.45 -0.19
C ASP A 135 15.50 -4.10 0.85
N VAL A 136 15.16 -5.28 1.30
CA VAL A 136 15.96 -6.08 2.25
C VAL A 136 17.26 -6.60 1.64
N VAL A 137 17.32 -6.66 0.31
CA VAL A 137 18.49 -7.08 -0.48
C VAL A 137 18.66 -6.16 -1.68
N LYS A 138 19.89 -5.80 -1.97
CA LYS A 138 20.29 -5.08 -3.20
C LYS A 138 21.52 -5.73 -3.82
N THR A 139 21.69 -5.54 -5.12
CA THR A 139 22.89 -5.94 -5.85
C THR A 139 23.32 -4.85 -6.84
N ASP A 140 24.61 -4.79 -7.11
CA ASP A 140 25.21 -3.97 -8.17
C ASP A 140 25.73 -4.83 -9.34
N GLY A 141 25.28 -6.10 -9.39
CA GLY A 141 25.72 -7.08 -10.39
C GLY A 141 27.03 -7.80 -10.07
N ARG A 142 27.71 -7.42 -8.99
CA ARG A 142 28.90 -8.11 -8.49
C ARG A 142 28.81 -8.44 -7.00
N TYR A 143 28.22 -7.55 -6.24
CA TYR A 143 28.04 -7.73 -4.80
C TYR A 143 26.55 -7.83 -4.46
N ILE A 144 26.27 -8.61 -3.43
CA ILE A 144 24.95 -8.69 -2.79
C ILE A 144 25.07 -8.02 -1.43
N TYR A 145 24.17 -7.09 -1.17
CA TYR A 145 24.11 -6.29 0.06
C TYR A 145 22.84 -6.62 0.81
N MET A 146 22.96 -6.94 2.10
CA MET A 146 21.82 -7.32 2.93
C MET A 146 22.04 -6.99 4.39
N LEU A 147 20.97 -7.03 5.16
CA LEU A 147 21.00 -6.88 6.61
C LEU A 147 20.63 -8.20 7.29
N SER A 148 21.47 -8.63 8.22
CA SER A 148 21.27 -9.82 9.06
C SER A 148 21.48 -9.47 10.52
N GLY A 149 20.46 -9.62 11.37
CA GLY A 149 20.58 -9.46 12.83
C GLY A 149 21.20 -8.13 13.29
N GLY A 150 20.95 -7.02 12.58
CA GLY A 150 21.58 -5.71 12.88
C GLY A 150 23.01 -5.58 12.35
N THR A 151 23.38 -6.38 11.37
CA THR A 151 24.70 -6.39 10.73
C THR A 151 24.52 -6.20 9.23
N LEU A 152 25.27 -5.28 8.63
CA LEU A 152 25.39 -5.15 7.18
C LEU A 152 26.35 -6.22 6.68
N ILE A 153 25.89 -7.05 5.77
CA ILE A 153 26.67 -8.07 5.06
C ILE A 153 26.88 -7.62 3.63
N ILE A 154 28.12 -7.68 3.16
CA ILE A 154 28.46 -7.52 1.74
C ILE A 154 29.11 -8.83 1.30
N ALA A 155 28.49 -9.51 0.33
CA ALA A 155 29.01 -10.73 -0.26
C ALA A 155 29.34 -10.50 -1.74
N GLU A 156 30.49 -10.97 -2.19
CA GLU A 156 30.83 -11.02 -3.62
C GLU A 156 30.18 -12.25 -4.23
N ALA A 157 29.58 -12.06 -5.38
CA ALA A 157 28.89 -13.10 -6.16
C ALA A 157 29.53 -13.17 -7.56
N GLU A 158 30.41 -14.10 -7.78
CA GLU A 158 31.09 -14.27 -9.07
C GLU A 158 30.87 -15.68 -9.61
N LYS A 159 30.13 -15.79 -10.73
CA LYS A 159 29.84 -17.08 -11.41
C LYS A 159 29.31 -18.16 -10.48
N GLY A 160 28.40 -17.77 -9.61
CA GLY A 160 27.77 -18.64 -8.61
C GLY A 160 28.62 -18.85 -7.34
N ALA A 161 29.91 -18.54 -7.34
CA ALA A 161 30.71 -18.55 -6.12
C ALA A 161 30.34 -17.40 -5.21
N LEU A 162 30.32 -17.64 -3.89
CA LEU A 162 29.94 -16.70 -2.86
C LEU A 162 31.09 -16.48 -1.88
N ARG A 163 31.41 -15.22 -1.59
CA ARG A 163 32.43 -14.88 -0.62
C ARG A 163 31.99 -13.68 0.24
N GLU A 164 31.91 -13.86 1.54
CA GLU A 164 31.73 -12.72 2.44
C GLU A 164 32.92 -11.76 2.30
N VAL A 165 32.62 -10.51 1.96
CA VAL A 165 33.62 -9.44 1.78
C VAL A 165 33.75 -8.62 3.06
N SER A 166 32.63 -8.29 3.67
CA SER A 166 32.59 -7.57 4.94
C SER A 166 31.36 -7.90 5.77
N ARG A 167 31.55 -7.78 7.08
CA ARG A 167 30.51 -7.91 8.10
C ARG A 167 30.64 -6.72 9.05
N THR A 168 29.75 -5.75 8.90
CA THR A 168 29.80 -4.50 9.65
C THR A 168 28.60 -4.39 10.57
N ALA A 169 28.85 -4.39 11.89
CA ALA A 169 27.79 -4.15 12.87
C ALA A 169 27.21 -2.76 12.68
N LEU A 170 25.89 -2.66 12.58
CA LEU A 170 25.23 -1.36 12.54
C LEU A 170 25.42 -0.67 13.90
N PRO A 171 25.51 0.67 13.94
CA PRO A 171 25.61 1.40 15.19
C PRO A 171 24.51 0.96 16.15
N SER A 172 24.84 0.20 17.18
CA SER A 172 23.84 -0.31 18.13
C SER A 172 23.24 0.84 18.93
N ALA A 173 21.91 0.84 19.05
CA ALA A 173 21.28 1.59 20.12
C ALA A 173 21.54 0.85 21.44
N PRO A 174 21.84 1.54 22.52
CA PRO A 174 21.67 0.92 23.83
C PRO A 174 20.20 0.52 23.96
N ASP A 175 19.97 -0.75 24.13
CA ASP A 175 18.73 -1.37 24.65
C ASP A 175 17.43 -1.34 23.82
N SER A 176 17.42 -1.35 22.48
CA SER A 176 16.17 -1.62 21.74
C SER A 176 16.00 -0.96 20.36
N GLY A 177 17.09 -0.66 19.65
CA GLY A 177 16.95 -0.15 18.28
C GLY A 177 16.54 -1.26 17.31
N LEU A 178 15.33 -1.14 16.72
CA LEU A 178 14.98 -1.93 15.56
C LEU A 178 15.68 -1.30 14.35
N ALA A 179 16.66 -1.99 13.77
CA ALA A 179 17.10 -1.64 12.43
C ALA A 179 15.94 -2.01 11.46
N THR A 180 15.57 -1.09 10.59
CA THR A 180 14.75 -1.50 9.45
C THR A 180 15.62 -2.43 8.60
N ARG A 181 14.99 -3.37 7.92
CA ARG A 181 15.72 -4.36 7.13
C ARG A 181 16.00 -3.90 5.70
N GLU A 182 15.56 -2.70 5.35
CA GLU A 182 15.68 -2.15 4.00
C GLU A 182 16.92 -1.29 3.84
N LEU A 183 17.47 -1.29 2.62
CA LEU A 183 18.67 -0.53 2.26
C LEU A 183 18.61 -0.04 0.80
N TYR A 184 19.47 0.94 0.48
CA TYR A 184 19.75 1.40 -0.88
C TYR A 184 21.23 1.28 -1.21
N ILE A 185 21.50 1.19 -2.52
CA ILE A 185 22.83 1.40 -3.09
C ILE A 185 22.74 2.53 -4.11
N ALA A 186 23.66 3.49 -4.02
CA ALA A 186 23.84 4.57 -4.97
C ALA A 186 25.33 4.72 -5.30
N GLY A 187 25.84 3.92 -6.22
CA GLY A 187 27.25 3.82 -6.55
C GLY A 187 28.08 3.40 -5.33
N ASP A 188 28.92 4.32 -4.80
CA ASP A 188 29.75 4.08 -3.61
C ASP A 188 29.09 4.53 -2.30
N ARG A 189 27.78 4.72 -2.32
CA ARG A 189 26.99 5.02 -1.12
C ARG A 189 25.98 3.90 -0.85
N LEU A 190 25.86 3.53 0.43
CA LEU A 190 24.83 2.61 0.91
C LEU A 190 24.07 3.29 2.04
N VAL A 191 22.75 3.21 1.99
CA VAL A 191 21.87 3.78 3.02
C VAL A 191 21.17 2.66 3.77
N VAL A 192 21.20 2.73 5.10
CA VAL A 192 20.45 1.84 6.01
C VAL A 192 19.58 2.69 6.90
N PHE A 193 18.38 2.24 7.19
CA PHE A 193 17.50 2.92 8.13
C PHE A 193 17.62 2.28 9.51
N ARG A 194 17.65 3.14 10.54
CA ARG A 194 17.70 2.74 11.93
C ARG A 194 16.62 3.45 12.72
N GLN A 195 15.75 2.68 13.33
CA GLN A 195 14.69 3.20 14.22
C GLN A 195 15.09 2.95 15.68
N MET A 196 14.81 3.92 16.56
CA MET A 196 15.07 3.81 17.99
C MET A 196 14.02 4.61 18.80
N ALA A 197 13.90 4.28 20.09
CA ALA A 197 13.07 5.06 21.00
C ALA A 197 13.53 6.52 21.09
N ASP A 198 12.59 7.43 21.27
CA ASP A 198 12.83 8.85 21.48
C ASP A 198 12.51 9.23 22.93
N PRO A 199 13.49 9.16 23.86
CA PRO A 199 13.25 9.36 25.28
C PRO A 199 12.87 10.80 25.63
N ASP A 200 13.24 11.79 24.79
CA ASP A 200 12.94 13.20 25.04
C ASP A 200 11.51 13.58 24.65
N ALA A 201 10.87 12.80 23.78
CA ALA A 201 9.47 12.98 23.43
C ALA A 201 8.48 12.46 24.49
N GLN A 202 8.99 11.91 25.59
CA GLN A 202 8.17 11.46 26.74
C GLN A 202 8.21 12.48 27.87
N PRO A 203 7.08 12.75 28.55
CA PRO A 203 7.11 13.55 29.78
C PRO A 203 7.88 12.74 30.84
N LYS A 204 8.94 13.34 31.41
CA LYS A 204 9.64 12.76 32.56
C LYS A 204 8.67 12.75 33.74
N THR A 205 8.30 11.58 34.24
CA THR A 205 7.56 11.48 35.50
C THR A 205 8.47 11.96 36.64
N THR A 206 7.89 12.68 37.60
CA THR A 206 8.61 13.28 38.74
C THR A 206 9.33 12.27 39.64
N ASP A 207 9.06 10.98 39.48
CA ASP A 207 9.59 9.91 40.33
C ASP A 207 10.68 9.05 39.67
N GLY A 208 11.16 9.43 38.48
CA GLY A 208 12.28 8.73 37.82
C GLY A 208 11.97 7.29 37.34
N GLN A 209 10.73 6.83 37.48
CA GLN A 209 10.28 5.56 36.94
C GLN A 209 9.35 5.83 35.76
N THR A 210 9.82 5.57 34.56
CA THR A 210 8.96 5.38 33.38
C THR A 210 8.19 4.08 33.59
N LYS A 211 7.02 4.16 34.18
CA LYS A 211 6.06 3.07 34.17
C LYS A 211 5.31 3.14 32.86
N PRO A 212 5.41 2.18 31.95
CA PRO A 212 4.51 2.14 30.81
C PRO A 212 3.10 1.96 31.38
N ASP A 213 2.19 2.86 31.09
CA ASP A 213 0.79 2.78 31.51
C ASP A 213 0.04 1.62 30.83
N ILE A 214 0.69 0.87 29.96
CA ILE A 214 0.16 -0.32 29.31
C ILE A 214 1.23 -1.40 29.38
N ALA A 215 0.99 -2.40 30.25
CA ALA A 215 1.68 -3.67 30.14
C ALA A 215 1.26 -4.33 28.82
N PRO A 216 2.18 -4.98 28.08
CA PRO A 216 1.82 -5.67 26.87
C PRO A 216 0.84 -6.80 27.21
N GLU A 217 -0.43 -6.66 26.82
CA GLU A 217 -1.34 -7.77 26.76
C GLU A 217 -0.89 -8.68 25.62
N ILE A 218 -0.55 -9.92 25.97
CA ILE A 218 -0.28 -10.98 24.99
C ILE A 218 -1.64 -11.41 24.45
N VAL A 219 -2.03 -10.87 23.30
CA VAL A 219 -3.16 -11.39 22.53
C VAL A 219 -2.58 -12.17 21.35
N ASP A 220 -2.78 -13.48 21.39
CA ASP A 220 -2.51 -14.45 20.30
C ASP A 220 -1.12 -14.39 19.64
N GLY A 221 -0.05 -14.42 20.40
CA GLY A 221 1.29 -14.74 19.88
C GLY A 221 1.98 -13.67 19.05
N CYS A 222 1.34 -12.53 18.82
CA CYS A 222 1.97 -11.38 18.16
C CYS A 222 2.57 -10.43 19.19
N TYR A 223 3.87 -10.16 19.06
CA TYR A 223 4.61 -9.24 19.92
C TYR A 223 4.24 -7.79 19.56
N TYR A 224 3.18 -7.24 20.15
CA TYR A 224 2.82 -5.81 20.06
C TYR A 224 3.61 -4.93 21.05
N GLY A 225 4.93 -5.15 21.15
CA GLY A 225 5.77 -4.51 22.17
C GLY A 225 6.08 -3.02 21.97
N TRP A 226 5.68 -2.39 20.84
CA TRP A 226 6.18 -1.05 20.49
C TRP A 226 5.12 -0.04 20.03
N TYR A 227 3.86 -0.40 19.97
CA TYR A 227 2.80 0.55 19.67
C TYR A 227 2.57 1.48 20.87
N GLY A 228 3.01 2.75 20.73
CA GLY A 228 2.74 3.80 21.70
C GLY A 228 3.96 4.51 22.30
N GLN A 229 5.19 4.08 21.97
CA GLN A 229 6.39 4.82 22.38
C GLN A 229 6.84 5.75 21.26
N PRO A 230 7.12 7.04 21.54
CA PRO A 230 7.73 7.92 20.56
C PRO A 230 9.04 7.34 20.05
N THR A 231 9.23 7.39 18.75
CA THR A 231 10.41 6.87 18.06
C THR A 231 11.07 7.96 17.22
N ARG A 232 12.31 7.72 16.84
CA ARG A 232 13.06 8.49 15.85
C ARG A 232 13.74 7.55 14.87
N THR A 233 13.79 7.94 13.60
CA THR A 233 14.41 7.17 12.52
C THR A 233 15.58 7.93 11.94
N TYR A 234 16.69 7.24 11.72
CA TYR A 234 17.89 7.75 11.07
C TYR A 234 18.11 7.07 9.73
N ALA A 235 18.48 7.85 8.71
CA ALA A 235 19.21 7.35 7.56
C ALA A 235 20.70 7.36 7.90
N VAL A 236 21.33 6.20 7.95
CA VAL A 236 22.77 6.02 8.14
C VAL A 236 23.40 5.76 6.77
N ILE A 237 24.24 6.66 6.33
CA ILE A 237 24.88 6.62 5.02
C ILE A 237 26.31 6.10 5.17
N TYR A 238 26.62 5.03 4.48
CA TYR A 238 27.95 4.44 4.42
C TYR A 238 28.66 4.83 3.12
N ASP A 239 29.95 5.08 3.22
CA ASP A 239 30.88 5.00 2.09
C ASP A 239 31.28 3.53 1.93
N ILE A 240 30.99 2.98 0.76
CA ILE A 240 31.32 1.61 0.38
C ILE A 240 32.28 1.57 -0.83
N SER A 241 33.06 2.63 -1.07
CA SER A 241 34.10 2.64 -2.10
C SER A 241 35.09 1.48 -1.90
N ASP A 242 35.39 1.16 -0.65
CA ASP A 242 36.00 -0.12 -0.25
C ASP A 242 34.93 -1.04 0.35
N ARG A 243 34.45 -2.03 -0.43
CA ARG A 243 33.44 -2.99 0.04
C ARG A 243 33.92 -3.85 1.22
N ALA A 244 35.23 -3.95 1.42
CA ALA A 244 35.79 -4.70 2.54
C ALA A 244 35.80 -3.89 3.85
N ALA A 245 35.68 -2.57 3.78
CA ALA A 245 35.73 -1.68 4.93
C ALA A 245 34.66 -0.55 4.85
N PRO A 246 33.35 -0.88 4.87
CA PRO A 246 32.30 0.13 4.88
C PRO A 246 32.45 1.11 6.04
N ALA A 247 32.40 2.41 5.76
CA ALA A 247 32.59 3.45 6.76
C ALA A 247 31.38 4.41 6.80
N VAL A 248 30.92 4.77 8.00
CA VAL A 248 29.83 5.76 8.15
C VAL A 248 30.29 7.12 7.64
N SER A 249 29.63 7.62 6.60
CA SER A 249 29.86 8.92 5.97
C SER A 249 28.98 10.02 6.59
N GLY A 250 27.80 9.65 7.11
CA GLY A 250 26.90 10.57 7.80
C GLY A 250 25.68 9.86 8.36
N GLN A 251 25.00 10.57 9.27
CA GLN A 251 23.78 10.09 9.90
C GLN A 251 22.82 11.26 10.13
N LEU A 252 21.65 11.20 9.51
CA LEU A 252 20.61 12.20 9.64
C LEU A 252 19.31 11.53 10.07
N GLY A 253 18.59 12.13 11.00
CA GLY A 253 17.38 11.55 11.57
C GLY A 253 16.23 12.50 11.66
N GLN A 254 15.04 11.95 11.88
CA GLN A 254 13.79 12.68 12.11
C GLN A 254 12.90 11.92 13.09
N SER A 255 11.98 12.63 13.74
CA SER A 255 10.97 12.04 14.63
C SER A 255 10.09 11.04 13.88
N GLY A 256 9.65 10.00 14.57
CA GLY A 256 8.71 9.00 14.08
C GLY A 256 9.33 7.67 13.68
N GLY A 257 8.47 6.65 13.56
CA GLY A 257 8.81 5.35 13.00
C GLY A 257 8.96 5.43 11.48
N TYR A 258 9.83 4.60 10.92
CA TYR A 258 10.00 4.48 9.49
C TYR A 258 8.67 4.09 8.82
N PHE A 259 8.25 4.88 7.87
CA PHE A 259 7.06 4.61 7.05
C PHE A 259 7.49 4.06 5.69
N THR A 260 8.24 4.84 4.94
CA THR A 260 8.79 4.46 3.63
C THR A 260 9.90 5.42 3.23
N SER A 261 10.52 5.16 2.10
CA SER A 261 11.48 6.08 1.49
C SER A 261 11.45 5.98 -0.03
N ARG A 262 11.97 7.01 -0.70
CA ARG A 262 12.18 7.01 -2.15
C ARG A 262 13.54 7.64 -2.44
N MET A 263 14.22 7.17 -3.48
CA MET A 263 15.48 7.76 -3.90
C MET A 263 15.46 8.07 -5.38
N VAL A 264 15.76 9.31 -5.72
CA VAL A 264 15.87 9.82 -7.10
C VAL A 264 17.30 10.29 -7.31
N GLY A 265 18.08 9.59 -8.13
CA GLY A 265 19.50 9.80 -8.25
C GLY A 265 20.22 9.68 -6.89
N ASP A 266 20.88 10.74 -6.45
CA ASP A 266 21.59 10.80 -5.16
C ASP A 266 20.74 11.44 -4.03
N THR A 267 19.46 11.72 -4.29
CA THR A 267 18.55 12.35 -3.33
C THR A 267 17.63 11.31 -2.70
N LEU A 268 17.75 11.14 -1.39
CA LEU A 268 16.86 10.33 -0.57
C LEU A 268 15.74 11.19 0.00
N TYR A 269 14.50 10.77 -0.18
CA TYR A 269 13.32 11.26 0.53
C TYR A 269 12.93 10.23 1.59
N LEU A 270 13.04 10.62 2.86
CA LEU A 270 12.69 9.76 4.01
C LEU A 270 11.35 10.19 4.59
N PHE A 271 10.45 9.23 4.77
CA PHE A 271 9.13 9.43 5.37
C PHE A 271 9.02 8.67 6.68
N THR A 272 8.56 9.36 7.72
CA THR A 272 8.30 8.74 9.03
C THR A 272 6.92 9.13 9.56
N THR A 273 6.34 8.26 10.39
CA THR A 273 5.07 8.54 11.07
C THR A 273 5.31 8.79 12.56
N VAL A 274 4.90 9.95 13.04
CA VAL A 274 4.89 10.31 14.46
C VAL A 274 3.50 10.08 15.02
N SER A 275 3.37 9.20 16.00
CA SER A 275 2.10 8.88 16.68
C SER A 275 2.34 8.61 18.17
N GLY A 276 1.28 8.41 18.94
CA GLY A 276 1.40 8.06 20.35
C GLY A 276 1.97 9.17 21.25
N MET A 277 1.79 10.43 20.84
CA MET A 277 2.37 11.59 21.53
C MET A 277 1.68 11.85 22.88
N THR A 278 2.49 12.10 23.91
CA THR A 278 2.02 12.63 25.19
C THR A 278 2.26 14.14 25.22
N VAL A 279 1.20 14.92 25.05
CA VAL A 279 1.27 16.34 24.74
C VAL A 279 1.40 17.20 26.01
N ASP A 280 2.53 17.90 26.14
CA ASP A 280 2.77 18.90 27.20
C ASP A 280 3.02 20.27 26.54
N LYS A 281 2.12 21.24 26.77
CA LYS A 281 2.23 22.58 26.17
C LYS A 281 3.55 23.27 26.48
N SER A 282 4.12 23.03 27.65
CA SER A 282 5.38 23.64 28.08
C SER A 282 6.61 23.03 27.46
N LYS A 283 6.44 21.91 26.73
CA LYS A 283 7.49 21.10 26.11
C LYS A 283 7.12 20.76 24.67
N PRO A 284 7.36 21.69 23.72
CA PRO A 284 7.04 21.45 22.31
C PRO A 284 7.62 20.16 21.74
N GLU A 285 8.78 19.71 22.21
CA GLU A 285 9.42 18.46 21.82
C GLU A 285 8.57 17.21 22.07
N THR A 286 7.49 17.31 22.85
CA THR A 286 6.55 16.19 23.09
C THR A 286 5.46 16.07 22.04
N TYR A 287 5.27 17.11 21.19
CA TYR A 287 4.21 17.12 20.17
C TYR A 287 4.59 17.79 18.85
N ILE A 288 5.77 18.38 18.74
CA ILE A 288 6.32 18.93 17.51
C ILE A 288 7.43 18.00 17.02
N PRO A 289 7.41 17.56 15.74
CA PRO A 289 8.48 16.75 15.16
C PRO A 289 9.84 17.45 15.23
N ARG A 290 10.89 16.65 15.34
CA ARG A 290 12.29 17.08 15.40
C ARG A 290 13.11 16.47 14.29
N LEU A 291 14.13 17.20 13.89
CA LEU A 291 15.22 16.72 13.02
C LEU A 291 16.45 16.47 13.88
N PHE A 292 17.23 15.43 13.54
CA PHE A 292 18.41 15.03 14.28
C PHE A 292 19.64 15.02 13.38
N ARG A 293 20.73 15.59 13.92
CA ARG A 293 22.07 15.51 13.35
C ARG A 293 23.00 14.96 14.44
N GLY A 294 23.32 13.68 14.38
CA GLY A 294 23.95 13.01 15.51
C GLY A 294 23.06 13.13 16.77
N GLU A 295 23.59 13.72 17.84
CA GLU A 295 22.86 13.97 19.10
C GLU A 295 22.12 15.33 19.11
N GLU A 296 22.40 16.22 18.17
CA GLU A 296 21.72 17.52 18.07
C GLU A 296 20.30 17.33 17.56
N ALA A 297 19.32 17.88 18.28
CA ALA A 297 17.89 17.85 17.92
C ALA A 297 17.36 19.27 17.75
N VAL A 298 16.65 19.50 16.63
CA VAL A 298 16.03 20.79 16.31
C VAL A 298 14.55 20.58 16.04
N LEU A 299 13.68 21.39 16.67
CA LEU A 299 12.25 21.38 16.38
C LEU A 299 11.99 21.81 14.92
N LEU A 300 11.09 21.13 14.25
CA LEU A 300 10.62 21.57 12.94
C LEU A 300 9.86 22.90 13.10
N PRO A 301 10.17 23.95 12.31
CA PRO A 301 9.46 25.22 12.36
C PRO A 301 7.96 25.03 12.11
N ALA A 302 7.12 25.86 12.73
CA ALA A 302 5.66 25.75 12.60
C ALA A 302 5.22 25.96 11.14
N GLU A 303 5.88 26.87 10.43
CA GLU A 303 5.65 27.16 8.99
C GLU A 303 5.99 25.99 8.05
N ASP A 304 6.71 24.99 8.53
CA ASP A 304 7.01 23.76 7.78
C ASP A 304 6.06 22.60 8.15
N ILE A 305 5.02 22.90 8.94
CA ILE A 305 3.98 21.93 9.32
C ILE A 305 2.67 22.27 8.60
N ALA A 306 2.28 21.39 7.69
CA ALA A 306 1.02 21.49 6.96
C ALA A 306 -0.14 20.96 7.81
N MET A 307 -1.21 21.73 7.90
CA MET A 307 -2.41 21.42 8.66
C MET A 307 -3.58 21.16 7.70
N PRO A 308 -4.06 19.93 7.54
CA PRO A 308 -5.28 19.68 6.78
C PRO A 308 -6.49 20.29 7.50
N PRO A 309 -7.52 20.76 6.78
CA PRO A 309 -8.65 21.45 7.37
C PRO A 309 -9.52 20.58 8.27
N GLN A 310 -9.47 19.29 8.11
CA GLN A 310 -10.19 18.30 8.94
C GLN A 310 -9.26 17.16 9.34
N PRO A 311 -8.34 17.39 10.28
CA PRO A 311 -7.42 16.34 10.72
C PRO A 311 -8.20 15.20 11.38
N ALA A 312 -7.85 13.96 10.97
CA ALA A 312 -8.51 12.74 11.45
C ALA A 312 -7.85 12.21 12.72
N SER A 313 -6.55 12.39 12.88
CA SER A 313 -5.75 11.83 13.98
C SER A 313 -4.72 12.82 14.51
N VAL A 314 -4.22 12.56 15.73
CA VAL A 314 -3.08 13.26 16.31
C VAL A 314 -1.82 12.51 15.93
N SER A 315 -1.35 12.75 14.72
CA SER A 315 -0.14 12.13 14.15
C SER A 315 0.48 13.06 13.12
N TYR A 316 1.71 12.77 12.68
CA TYR A 316 2.36 13.47 11.57
C TYR A 316 3.00 12.46 10.61
N THR A 317 3.07 12.83 9.35
CA THR A 317 4.08 12.31 8.41
C THR A 317 5.16 13.38 8.29
N VAL A 318 6.39 13.03 8.66
CA VAL A 318 7.57 13.89 8.48
C VAL A 318 8.30 13.45 7.23
N ILE A 319 8.69 14.40 6.40
CA ILE A 319 9.36 14.18 5.12
C ILE A 319 10.64 14.98 5.12
N THR A 320 11.77 14.34 4.80
CA THR A 320 13.06 15.03 4.63
C THR A 320 13.71 14.67 3.31
N GLY A 321 14.37 15.66 2.68
CA GLY A 321 15.27 15.47 1.56
C GLY A 321 16.73 15.42 2.03
N ILE A 322 17.48 14.41 1.60
CA ILE A 322 18.86 14.15 2.00
C ILE A 322 19.71 13.86 0.75
N ASP A 323 20.83 14.56 0.61
CA ASP A 323 21.88 14.22 -0.38
C ASP A 323 22.78 13.13 0.20
N VAL A 324 22.72 11.90 -0.34
CA VAL A 324 23.48 10.76 0.18
C VAL A 324 24.99 10.89 -0.06
N ARG A 325 25.42 11.77 -0.98
CA ARG A 325 26.84 12.08 -1.19
C ARG A 325 27.38 13.12 -0.22
N ARG A 326 26.49 13.95 0.35
CA ARG A 326 26.82 15.04 1.28
C ARG A 326 25.89 14.99 2.50
N PRO A 327 25.94 13.91 3.32
CA PRO A 327 24.97 13.66 4.38
C PRO A 327 25.28 14.41 5.69
N GLN A 328 25.65 15.71 5.60
CA GLN A 328 25.99 16.52 6.77
C GLN A 328 24.76 17.28 7.30
N GLN A 329 23.74 17.48 6.48
CA GLN A 329 22.51 18.18 6.84
C GLN A 329 21.36 17.78 5.93
N HIS A 330 20.14 17.87 6.43
CA HIS A 330 18.94 17.78 5.58
C HIS A 330 18.95 18.93 4.57
N ILE A 331 18.52 18.66 3.33
CA ILE A 331 18.33 19.70 2.31
C ILE A 331 17.09 20.50 2.65
N ASP A 332 16.02 19.80 3.01
CA ASP A 332 14.73 20.37 3.38
C ASP A 332 13.95 19.41 4.27
N ALA A 333 12.90 19.92 4.94
CA ALA A 333 12.01 19.11 5.76
C ALA A 333 10.61 19.72 5.82
N GLN A 334 9.61 18.88 5.75
CA GLN A 334 8.20 19.23 5.93
C GLN A 334 7.50 18.21 6.82
N ALA A 335 6.46 18.60 7.52
CA ALA A 335 5.55 17.67 8.18
C ALA A 335 4.11 17.92 7.75
N VAL A 336 3.34 16.84 7.65
CA VAL A 336 1.90 16.88 7.41
C VAL A 336 1.20 16.35 8.65
N PHE A 337 0.37 17.16 9.28
CA PHE A 337 -0.43 16.75 10.42
C PHE A 337 -1.53 15.79 9.99
N SER A 338 -1.90 14.84 10.85
CA SER A 338 -2.86 13.75 10.55
C SER A 338 -2.33 12.72 9.54
N GLY A 339 -1.08 12.40 9.60
CA GLY A 339 -0.27 11.37 8.94
C GLY A 339 -0.83 10.70 7.66
N GLY A 340 0.03 10.51 6.66
CA GLY A 340 -0.33 9.74 5.46
C GLY A 340 -0.38 8.24 5.74
N THR A 341 -1.22 7.53 5.00
CA THR A 341 -1.31 6.07 5.02
C THR A 341 -0.72 5.43 3.77
N GLU A 342 -0.78 6.13 2.62
CA GLU A 342 -0.25 5.68 1.34
C GLU A 342 0.54 6.78 0.66
N LEU A 343 1.49 6.40 -0.19
CA LEU A 343 2.37 7.32 -0.88
C LEU A 343 2.66 6.85 -2.31
N TYR A 344 2.50 7.76 -3.27
CA TYR A 344 3.03 7.65 -4.63
C TYR A 344 4.13 8.70 -4.81
N ALA A 345 5.19 8.37 -5.55
CA ALA A 345 6.22 9.33 -5.91
C ALA A 345 6.78 9.08 -7.31
N ASN A 346 7.02 10.15 -8.05
CA ASN A 346 7.82 10.14 -9.25
C ASN A 346 9.04 11.10 -9.11
N ASP A 347 9.71 11.43 -10.20
CA ASP A 347 10.90 12.28 -10.19
C ASP A 347 10.64 13.75 -9.78
N LYS A 348 9.37 14.17 -9.70
CA LYS A 348 8.96 15.56 -9.42
C LYS A 348 7.93 15.70 -8.31
N ASN A 349 7.07 14.71 -8.15
CA ASN A 349 5.90 14.81 -7.29
C ASN A 349 5.87 13.67 -6.27
N ILE A 350 5.46 14.02 -5.07
CA ILE A 350 5.01 13.09 -4.04
C ILE A 350 3.51 13.34 -3.84
N LEU A 351 2.70 12.30 -3.99
CA LEU A 351 1.29 12.32 -3.66
C LEU A 351 1.10 11.54 -2.35
N LEU A 352 0.86 12.27 -1.27
CA LEU A 352 0.59 11.68 0.05
C LEU A 352 -0.91 11.56 0.25
N ALA A 353 -1.37 10.37 0.63
CA ALA A 353 -2.77 10.08 0.86
C ALA A 353 -3.05 9.79 2.34
N THR A 354 -4.16 10.33 2.86
CA THR A 354 -4.61 10.14 4.23
C THR A 354 -6.06 9.71 4.25
N GLY A 355 -6.36 8.61 4.92
CA GLY A 355 -7.74 8.15 5.10
C GLY A 355 -8.56 9.14 5.97
N ALA A 356 -9.79 9.40 5.56
CA ALA A 356 -10.72 10.28 6.25
C ALA A 356 -12.16 9.75 6.18
N THR A 357 -13.03 10.32 7.01
CA THR A 357 -14.46 10.06 6.98
C THR A 357 -15.20 11.38 6.90
N VAL A 358 -16.05 11.51 5.88
CA VAL A 358 -16.94 12.67 5.73
C VAL A 358 -18.33 12.29 6.22
N LYS A 359 -18.88 13.09 7.14
CA LYS A 359 -20.20 12.89 7.72
C LYS A 359 -21.19 13.93 7.19
N THR A 360 -22.30 13.47 6.60
CA THR A 360 -23.40 14.31 6.12
C THR A 360 -24.69 13.84 6.76
N GLY A 361 -25.15 14.58 7.78
CA GLY A 361 -26.27 14.16 8.62
C GLY A 361 -25.96 12.87 9.38
N SER A 362 -26.77 11.82 9.19
CA SER A 362 -26.56 10.48 9.75
C SER A 362 -25.69 9.56 8.88
N LYS A 363 -25.35 9.99 7.65
CA LYS A 363 -24.52 9.20 6.73
C LYS A 363 -23.05 9.55 6.92
N SER A 364 -22.22 8.52 6.93
CA SER A 364 -20.76 8.61 6.92
C SER A 364 -20.24 7.90 5.68
N THR A 365 -19.22 8.49 5.05
CA THR A 365 -18.58 7.97 3.85
C THR A 365 -17.08 8.00 4.03
N SER A 366 -16.40 6.89 3.71
CA SER A 366 -14.93 6.87 3.65
C SER A 366 -14.45 7.77 2.51
N CYS A 367 -13.37 8.50 2.76
CA CYS A 367 -12.74 9.41 1.81
C CYS A 367 -11.21 9.32 1.94
N THR A 368 -10.51 9.81 0.94
CA THR A 368 -9.05 10.00 0.97
C THR A 368 -8.74 11.46 0.71
N HIS A 369 -8.02 12.08 1.63
CA HIS A 369 -7.36 13.36 1.41
C HIS A 369 -6.03 13.13 0.72
N LEU A 370 -5.79 13.88 -0.34
CA LEU A 370 -4.58 13.85 -1.14
C LEU A 370 -3.82 15.15 -0.96
N LEU A 371 -2.51 15.06 -0.83
CA LEU A 371 -1.60 16.19 -0.77
C LEU A 371 -0.50 16.01 -1.81
N ARG A 372 -0.39 16.96 -2.74
CA ARG A 372 0.70 17.01 -3.72
C ARG A 372 1.84 17.86 -3.18
N ILE A 373 3.01 17.26 -3.12
CA ILE A 373 4.26 17.90 -2.75
C ILE A 373 5.18 17.82 -3.97
N GLU A 374 5.61 18.96 -4.48
CA GLU A 374 6.69 19.01 -5.46
C GLU A 374 8.00 18.72 -4.76
N ALA A 375 8.74 17.72 -5.25
CA ALA A 375 9.97 17.23 -4.66
C ALA A 375 11.07 17.19 -5.72
N GLN A 376 11.99 18.14 -5.66
CA GLN A 376 13.07 18.25 -6.60
C GLN A 376 14.39 18.57 -5.90
N ASP A 377 15.44 17.81 -6.21
CA ASP A 377 16.78 17.99 -5.63
C ASP A 377 16.77 18.08 -4.08
N GLY A 378 15.86 17.32 -3.45
CA GLY A 378 15.68 17.29 -2.01
C GLY A 378 14.85 18.44 -1.42
N LYS A 379 14.41 19.41 -2.24
CA LYS A 379 13.50 20.48 -1.84
C LYS A 379 12.06 19.98 -1.87
N LEU A 380 11.25 20.48 -0.95
CA LEU A 380 9.87 20.04 -0.73
C LEU A 380 8.94 21.25 -0.72
N GLU A 381 7.99 21.30 -1.64
CA GLU A 381 7.00 22.38 -1.68
C GLU A 381 5.58 21.82 -1.81
N ILE A 382 4.73 22.08 -0.83
CA ILE A 382 3.33 21.69 -0.87
C ILE A 382 2.61 22.55 -1.92
N LYS A 383 2.06 21.92 -2.95
CA LYS A 383 1.46 22.59 -4.10
C LYS A 383 -0.06 22.57 -4.11
N ALA A 384 -0.66 21.45 -3.75
CA ALA A 384 -2.09 21.26 -3.88
C ALA A 384 -2.62 20.24 -2.87
N SER A 385 -3.91 20.32 -2.60
CA SER A 385 -4.65 19.30 -1.87
C SER A 385 -6.00 19.04 -2.49
N GLY A 386 -6.47 17.80 -2.37
CA GLY A 386 -7.76 17.35 -2.90
C GLY A 386 -8.39 16.29 -2.01
N THR A 387 -9.62 15.93 -2.31
CA THR A 387 -10.32 14.85 -1.61
C THR A 387 -11.09 14.03 -2.60
N VAL A 388 -10.97 12.71 -2.51
CA VAL A 388 -11.74 11.74 -3.30
C VAL A 388 -12.57 10.86 -2.38
N LYS A 389 -13.70 10.35 -2.87
CA LYS A 389 -14.55 9.42 -2.14
C LYS A 389 -13.91 8.03 -2.14
N GLY A 390 -13.88 7.36 -0.99
CA GLY A 390 -13.32 6.03 -0.79
C GLY A 390 -11.90 6.05 -0.25
N THR A 391 -11.40 4.87 0.08
CA THR A 391 -10.02 4.61 0.55
C THR A 391 -9.22 3.91 -0.53
N LEU A 392 -7.92 4.13 -0.54
CA LEU A 392 -6.98 3.44 -1.41
C LEU A 392 -6.79 2.00 -0.93
N LEU A 393 -6.44 1.11 -1.85
CA LEU A 393 -5.93 -0.21 -1.50
C LEU A 393 -4.47 -0.09 -1.03
N ASN A 394 -3.64 0.60 -1.80
CA ASN A 394 -2.19 0.75 -1.60
C ASN A 394 -1.65 1.83 -2.55
N GLN A 395 -0.31 1.98 -2.60
CA GLN A 395 0.38 2.95 -3.45
C GLN A 395 0.01 2.87 -4.95
N PHE A 396 -0.31 1.67 -5.47
CA PHE A 396 -0.68 1.46 -6.90
C PHE A 396 -2.06 1.94 -7.25
N SER A 397 -2.86 2.22 -6.24
CA SER A 397 -4.12 2.92 -6.43
C SER A 397 -3.92 4.36 -6.88
N MET A 398 -2.67 4.84 -6.95
CA MET A 398 -2.29 6.18 -7.37
C MET A 398 -1.25 6.14 -8.48
N ASP A 399 -1.34 7.09 -9.40
CA ASP A 399 -0.42 7.26 -10.50
C ASP A 399 -0.43 8.70 -11.03
N GLU A 400 0.58 9.11 -11.78
CA GLU A 400 0.61 10.36 -12.56
C GLU A 400 0.96 10.05 -14.01
N TYR A 401 0.15 10.57 -14.92
CA TYR A 401 0.40 10.46 -16.35
C TYR A 401 -0.02 11.74 -17.06
N ASP A 402 0.89 12.29 -17.87
CA ASP A 402 0.68 13.53 -18.64
C ASP A 402 0.12 14.69 -17.77
N GLY A 403 0.70 14.85 -16.56
CA GLY A 403 0.35 15.92 -15.62
C GLY A 403 -0.99 15.76 -14.91
N HIS A 404 -1.65 14.60 -15.05
CA HIS A 404 -2.88 14.25 -14.34
C HIS A 404 -2.62 13.14 -13.32
N PHE A 405 -3.16 13.30 -12.12
CA PHE A 405 -3.13 12.26 -11.10
C PHE A 405 -4.35 11.36 -11.24
N ARG A 406 -4.12 10.06 -11.19
CA ARG A 406 -5.15 9.02 -11.33
C ARG A 406 -5.25 8.23 -10.05
N VAL A 407 -6.47 8.03 -9.54
CA VAL A 407 -6.70 7.44 -8.22
C VAL A 407 -7.86 6.45 -8.29
N VAL A 408 -7.63 5.20 -7.83
CA VAL A 408 -8.67 4.18 -7.68
C VAL A 408 -8.98 3.96 -6.21
N THR A 409 -10.25 3.94 -5.84
CA THR A 409 -10.69 3.83 -4.44
C THR A 409 -11.83 2.84 -4.26
N THR A 410 -11.94 2.29 -3.05
CA THR A 410 -13.14 1.60 -2.56
C THR A 410 -13.85 2.48 -1.55
N ALA A 411 -15.06 2.89 -1.83
CA ALA A 411 -15.89 3.68 -0.96
C ALA A 411 -16.80 2.80 -0.12
N ASN A 412 -16.76 3.01 1.20
CA ASN A 412 -17.68 2.41 2.14
C ASN A 412 -18.62 3.49 2.68
N GLU A 413 -19.91 3.20 2.70
CA GLU A 413 -20.94 4.05 3.28
C GLU A 413 -21.60 3.35 4.46
N TRP A 414 -21.93 4.12 5.50
CA TRP A 414 -22.72 3.63 6.63
C TRP A 414 -23.62 4.72 7.16
N THR A 415 -24.68 4.30 7.84
CA THR A 415 -25.62 5.21 8.46
C THR A 415 -25.61 4.98 9.96
N GLU A 416 -25.41 6.05 10.72
CA GLU A 416 -25.48 6.02 12.18
C GLU A 416 -26.90 6.28 12.63
N TYR A 417 -27.42 5.43 13.50
CA TYR A 417 -28.70 5.60 14.17
C TYR A 417 -28.45 5.72 15.67
N THR A 418 -29.06 6.72 16.28
CA THR A 418 -29.07 6.88 17.73
C THR A 418 -30.50 6.75 18.20
N ASP A 419 -30.82 5.64 18.87
CA ASP A 419 -32.10 5.43 19.54
C ASP A 419 -31.89 5.47 21.06
N GLY A 420 -32.11 6.64 21.62
CA GLY A 420 -31.91 6.90 23.05
C GLY A 420 -30.45 6.72 23.50
N LEU A 421 -30.17 5.60 24.18
CA LEU A 421 -28.85 5.28 24.74
C LEU A 421 -28.00 4.36 23.85
N VAL A 422 -28.53 3.88 22.75
CA VAL A 422 -27.83 2.91 21.87
C VAL A 422 -27.52 3.58 20.54
N ALA A 423 -26.22 3.69 20.21
CA ALA A 423 -25.76 4.02 18.88
C ALA A 423 -25.59 2.72 18.07
N SER A 424 -26.21 2.63 16.92
CA SER A 424 -26.03 1.52 15.99
C SER A 424 -25.61 2.04 14.62
N MET A 425 -24.79 1.24 13.92
CA MET A 425 -24.31 1.54 12.57
C MET A 425 -24.87 0.49 11.60
N THR A 426 -25.44 0.93 10.50
CA THR A 426 -25.87 0.05 9.43
C THR A 426 -25.03 0.31 8.19
N ALA A 427 -24.44 -0.75 7.63
CA ALA A 427 -23.67 -0.66 6.39
C ALA A 427 -24.59 -0.16 5.25
N GLY A 428 -24.16 0.90 4.57
CA GLY A 428 -24.89 1.53 3.48
C GLY A 428 -24.55 0.94 2.11
N GLY A 429 -23.38 0.39 1.95
CA GLY A 429 -22.90 -0.21 0.71
C GLY A 429 -21.43 0.05 0.47
N THR A 430 -20.87 -0.71 -0.49
CA THR A 430 -19.50 -0.58 -0.97
C THR A 430 -19.56 -0.33 -2.48
N SER A 431 -18.72 0.56 -3.00
CA SER A 431 -18.55 0.81 -4.43
C SER A 431 -17.11 1.22 -4.73
N ASN A 432 -16.69 1.04 -5.98
CA ASN A 432 -15.34 1.39 -6.39
C ASN A 432 -15.38 2.56 -7.36
N ASN A 433 -14.38 3.42 -7.30
CA ASN A 433 -14.34 4.64 -8.09
C ASN A 433 -12.93 4.85 -8.65
N LEU A 434 -12.89 5.44 -9.84
CA LEU A 434 -11.65 5.95 -10.44
C LEU A 434 -11.83 7.45 -10.64
N TYR A 435 -10.84 8.23 -10.21
CA TYR A 435 -10.79 9.68 -10.36
C TYR A 435 -9.56 10.08 -11.17
N VAL A 436 -9.74 11.07 -12.03
CA VAL A 436 -8.65 11.79 -12.68
C VAL A 436 -8.65 13.22 -12.14
N LEU A 437 -7.49 13.68 -11.66
CA LEU A 437 -7.32 14.99 -11.04
C LEU A 437 -6.28 15.80 -11.83
N ASP A 438 -6.47 17.10 -11.89
CA ASP A 438 -5.47 18.01 -12.46
C ASP A 438 -4.29 18.28 -11.50
N GLY A 439 -3.35 19.13 -11.92
CA GLY A 439 -2.20 19.50 -11.09
C GLY A 439 -2.54 20.22 -9.78
N ASP A 440 -3.74 20.80 -9.66
CA ASP A 440 -4.28 21.38 -8.43
C ASP A 440 -5.07 20.36 -7.58
N LEU A 441 -5.04 19.07 -7.95
CA LEU A 441 -5.80 17.96 -7.36
C LEU A 441 -7.32 18.18 -7.40
N LYS A 442 -7.83 18.91 -8.40
CA LYS A 442 -9.27 19.01 -8.69
C LYS A 442 -9.70 17.87 -9.59
N ILE A 443 -10.80 17.21 -9.26
CA ILE A 443 -11.36 16.13 -10.09
C ILE A 443 -11.80 16.73 -11.43
N VAL A 444 -11.19 16.28 -12.53
CA VAL A 444 -11.53 16.65 -13.90
C VAL A 444 -12.34 15.56 -14.60
N GLY A 445 -12.16 14.30 -14.21
CA GLY A 445 -12.94 13.15 -14.71
C GLY A 445 -13.12 12.08 -13.65
N ALA A 446 -14.16 11.26 -13.79
CA ALA A 446 -14.41 10.16 -12.87
C ALA A 446 -15.24 9.04 -13.51
N VAL A 447 -15.01 7.82 -13.06
CA VAL A 447 -15.92 6.68 -13.18
C VAL A 447 -16.28 6.25 -11.76
N GLU A 448 -17.53 6.38 -11.38
CA GLU A 448 -17.98 6.10 -10.02
C GLU A 448 -18.96 4.93 -9.97
N ASP A 449 -19.14 4.38 -8.77
CA ASP A 449 -20.13 3.34 -8.48
C ASP A 449 -19.91 2.01 -9.23
N LEU A 450 -18.67 1.69 -9.55
CA LEU A 450 -18.31 0.42 -10.19
C LEU A 450 -18.42 -0.75 -9.20
N ALA A 451 -18.82 -1.92 -9.70
CA ALA A 451 -18.83 -3.20 -8.99
C ALA A 451 -19.38 -3.07 -7.55
N LYS A 452 -20.63 -2.60 -7.41
CA LYS A 452 -21.28 -2.38 -6.10
C LYS A 452 -21.31 -3.65 -5.26
N GLY A 453 -20.88 -3.54 -4.01
CA GLY A 453 -20.76 -4.65 -3.07
C GLY A 453 -19.45 -5.42 -3.18
N GLU A 454 -18.54 -4.99 -4.04
CA GLU A 454 -17.18 -5.50 -4.21
C GLU A 454 -16.16 -4.46 -3.73
N ARG A 455 -14.91 -4.88 -3.52
CA ARG A 455 -13.79 -3.98 -3.23
C ARG A 455 -12.64 -4.22 -4.21
N VAL A 456 -11.78 -3.24 -4.36
CA VAL A 456 -10.56 -3.34 -5.16
C VAL A 456 -9.56 -4.29 -4.48
N TYR A 457 -8.91 -5.16 -5.27
CA TYR A 457 -7.88 -6.12 -4.85
C TYR A 457 -6.55 -5.91 -5.53
N SER A 458 -6.53 -5.34 -6.72
CA SER A 458 -5.31 -4.86 -7.37
C SER A 458 -5.61 -3.75 -8.36
N VAL A 459 -4.64 -2.88 -8.57
CA VAL A 459 -4.69 -1.78 -9.52
C VAL A 459 -3.40 -1.77 -10.32
N ARG A 460 -3.48 -1.45 -11.61
CA ARG A 460 -2.33 -1.21 -12.46
C ARG A 460 -2.64 -0.16 -13.51
N PHE A 461 -1.90 0.92 -13.51
CA PHE A 461 -1.91 1.87 -14.60
C PHE A 461 -0.80 1.53 -15.61
N ALA A 462 -1.13 1.57 -16.89
CA ALA A 462 -0.22 1.30 -17.99
C ALA A 462 -0.47 2.29 -19.13
N GLY A 463 0.31 3.36 -19.18
CA GLY A 463 0.09 4.46 -20.11
C GLY A 463 -1.31 5.07 -19.95
N GLU A 464 -2.10 5.05 -21.03
CA GLU A 464 -3.46 5.62 -21.08
C GLU A 464 -4.54 4.67 -20.52
N ILE A 465 -4.17 3.48 -20.04
CA ILE A 465 -5.14 2.49 -19.55
C ILE A 465 -4.94 2.23 -18.05
N GLY A 466 -6.04 2.20 -17.32
CA GLY A 466 -6.10 1.72 -15.94
C GLY A 466 -6.71 0.32 -15.86
N TYR A 467 -5.97 -0.63 -15.29
CA TYR A 467 -6.48 -1.97 -15.00
C TYR A 467 -6.72 -2.11 -13.50
N PHE A 468 -7.87 -2.66 -13.09
CA PHE A 468 -8.10 -2.99 -11.70
C PHE A 468 -9.06 -4.16 -11.52
N VAL A 469 -8.77 -4.96 -10.51
CA VAL A 469 -9.54 -6.14 -10.12
C VAL A 469 -10.41 -5.81 -8.94
N THR A 470 -11.70 -6.17 -9.01
CA THR A 470 -12.59 -6.14 -7.85
C THR A 470 -13.08 -7.55 -7.55
N PHE A 471 -13.43 -7.87 -6.32
CA PHE A 471 -13.85 -9.21 -5.93
C PHE A 471 -14.96 -9.25 -4.89
N ARG A 472 -15.87 -10.21 -5.09
CA ARG A 472 -16.78 -10.73 -4.08
C ARG A 472 -16.99 -12.24 -4.21
N GLN A 473 -17.23 -12.76 -5.39
CA GLN A 473 -17.41 -14.20 -5.71
C GLN A 473 -16.86 -14.55 -7.09
N THR A 474 -16.85 -13.61 -8.02
CA THR A 474 -16.31 -13.74 -9.39
C THR A 474 -15.70 -12.39 -9.75
N ASP A 475 -14.46 -12.37 -10.21
CA ASP A 475 -13.73 -11.13 -10.47
C ASP A 475 -14.04 -10.51 -11.82
N PRO A 476 -14.42 -9.25 -11.88
CA PRO A 476 -14.11 -8.47 -13.06
C PRO A 476 -12.70 -7.84 -12.97
N LEU A 477 -11.87 -8.12 -13.97
CA LEU A 477 -10.74 -7.26 -14.34
C LEU A 477 -11.29 -6.17 -15.25
N PHE A 478 -11.31 -4.93 -14.78
CA PHE A 478 -11.70 -3.76 -15.56
C PHE A 478 -10.51 -3.21 -16.33
N ALA A 479 -10.75 -2.81 -17.59
CA ALA A 479 -9.88 -1.92 -18.34
C ALA A 479 -10.60 -0.59 -18.56
N VAL A 480 -9.97 0.51 -18.19
CA VAL A 480 -10.52 1.88 -18.27
C VAL A 480 -9.62 2.73 -19.12
N ASP A 481 -10.18 3.33 -20.17
CA ASP A 481 -9.54 4.34 -21.01
C ASP A 481 -9.44 5.66 -20.26
N LEU A 482 -8.24 6.19 -20.16
CA LEU A 482 -7.86 7.43 -19.48
C LEU A 482 -7.23 8.45 -20.45
N SER A 483 -7.24 8.18 -21.77
CA SER A 483 -6.68 9.07 -22.81
C SER A 483 -7.37 10.44 -22.82
N ASP A 484 -8.69 10.49 -22.54
CA ASP A 484 -9.41 11.72 -22.24
C ASP A 484 -9.59 11.86 -20.72
N SER A 485 -8.70 12.62 -20.08
CA SER A 485 -8.72 12.87 -18.64
C SER A 485 -10.06 13.37 -18.10
N ALA A 486 -10.83 14.11 -18.93
CA ALA A 486 -12.15 14.63 -18.54
C ALA A 486 -13.27 13.59 -18.68
N LYS A 487 -13.02 12.48 -19.40
CA LYS A 487 -14.04 11.49 -19.71
C LYS A 487 -13.51 10.05 -19.64
N PRO A 488 -13.00 9.60 -18.50
CA PRO A 488 -12.56 8.22 -18.35
C PRO A 488 -13.72 7.25 -18.68
N THR A 489 -13.42 6.17 -19.42
CA THR A 489 -14.43 5.27 -19.95
C THR A 489 -14.07 3.81 -19.72
N VAL A 490 -14.98 3.01 -19.14
CA VAL A 490 -14.78 1.56 -19.01
C VAL A 490 -14.83 0.92 -20.40
N LEU A 491 -13.75 0.29 -20.82
CA LEU A 491 -13.65 -0.41 -22.10
C LEU A 491 -14.11 -1.86 -22.00
N SER A 492 -13.68 -2.56 -20.96
CA SER A 492 -14.04 -3.96 -20.74
C SER A 492 -14.09 -4.32 -19.25
N ALA A 493 -14.76 -5.45 -18.97
CA ALA A 493 -14.84 -6.06 -17.64
C ALA A 493 -14.81 -7.58 -17.80
N LEU A 494 -13.62 -8.17 -17.73
CA LEU A 494 -13.41 -9.62 -17.84
C LEU A 494 -13.76 -10.29 -16.51
N LYS A 495 -14.71 -11.22 -16.50
CA LYS A 495 -15.08 -12.00 -15.30
C LYS A 495 -14.48 -13.38 -15.34
N ILE A 496 -13.69 -13.71 -14.33
CA ILE A 496 -13.03 -15.01 -14.16
C ILE A 496 -13.15 -15.53 -12.73
N PRO A 497 -13.09 -16.85 -12.47
CA PRO A 497 -13.03 -17.40 -11.12
C PRO A 497 -11.66 -17.11 -10.46
N GLY A 498 -11.68 -16.81 -9.16
CA GLY A 498 -10.50 -16.41 -8.41
C GLY A 498 -10.09 -14.97 -8.67
N PHE A 499 -9.04 -14.45 -8.05
CA PHE A 499 -8.64 -13.04 -8.16
C PHE A 499 -7.14 -12.86 -8.16
N SER A 500 -6.68 -11.82 -8.86
CA SER A 500 -5.30 -11.37 -8.83
C SER A 500 -5.15 -10.33 -7.71
N GLU A 501 -4.25 -10.60 -6.79
CA GLU A 501 -3.83 -9.70 -5.71
C GLU A 501 -2.74 -8.75 -6.22
N TYR A 502 -2.02 -9.18 -7.26
CA TYR A 502 -0.96 -8.43 -7.91
C TYR A 502 -1.05 -8.52 -9.44
N LEU A 503 -0.81 -7.41 -10.13
CA LEU A 503 -0.77 -7.30 -11.59
C LEU A 503 0.59 -6.75 -12.02
N HIS A 504 1.26 -7.39 -12.97
CA HIS A 504 2.59 -7.03 -13.47
C HIS A 504 2.61 -6.98 -14.99
N PRO A 505 3.03 -5.90 -15.64
CA PRO A 505 3.24 -5.89 -17.09
C PRO A 505 4.28 -6.96 -17.50
N TYR A 506 3.93 -7.76 -18.50
CA TYR A 506 4.79 -8.86 -18.96
C TYR A 506 5.07 -8.74 -20.46
N GLY A 507 5.92 -7.78 -20.83
CA GLY A 507 6.16 -7.46 -22.23
C GLY A 507 4.98 -6.77 -22.92
N ASP A 508 5.00 -6.70 -24.25
CA ASP A 508 4.03 -5.95 -25.04
C ASP A 508 2.66 -6.64 -25.05
N GLY A 509 1.64 -5.94 -24.56
CA GLY A 509 0.26 -6.38 -24.58
C GLY A 509 -0.08 -7.54 -23.62
N LEU A 510 0.81 -7.90 -22.68
CA LEU A 510 0.56 -8.93 -21.69
C LEU A 510 0.60 -8.37 -20.27
N LEU A 511 -0.26 -8.92 -19.40
CA LEU A 511 -0.33 -8.57 -17.99
C LEU A 511 -0.34 -9.86 -17.16
N LEU A 512 0.68 -10.03 -16.31
CA LEU A 512 0.78 -11.16 -15.38
C LEU A 512 -0.03 -10.87 -14.13
N GLY A 513 -0.92 -11.77 -13.75
CA GLY A 513 -1.63 -11.76 -12.47
C GLY A 513 -1.09 -12.81 -11.51
N VAL A 514 -0.83 -12.43 -10.27
CA VAL A 514 -0.51 -13.34 -9.15
C VAL A 514 -1.62 -13.22 -8.11
N GLY A 515 -2.20 -14.34 -7.69
CA GLY A 515 -3.29 -14.26 -6.73
C GLY A 515 -3.88 -15.60 -6.34
N LYS A 516 -5.15 -15.61 -6.03
CA LYS A 516 -5.88 -16.76 -5.51
C LYS A 516 -6.71 -17.45 -6.58
N GLU A 517 -6.62 -18.77 -6.63
CA GLU A 517 -7.58 -19.60 -7.35
C GLU A 517 -8.82 -19.79 -6.47
N ALA A 518 -9.99 -19.78 -7.09
CA ALA A 518 -11.24 -20.05 -6.40
C ALA A 518 -12.17 -20.97 -7.22
N ASP A 519 -13.03 -21.71 -6.53
CA ASP A 519 -14.09 -22.49 -7.16
C ASP A 519 -15.26 -21.59 -7.63
N GLU A 520 -16.25 -22.19 -8.30
CA GLU A 520 -17.44 -21.50 -8.81
C GLU A 520 -18.30 -20.82 -7.70
N ASN A 521 -18.08 -21.19 -6.44
CA ASN A 521 -18.75 -20.61 -5.27
C ASN A 521 -17.92 -19.48 -4.62
N GLY A 522 -16.76 -19.12 -5.19
CA GLY A 522 -15.86 -18.10 -4.67
C GLY A 522 -15.00 -18.57 -3.49
N ARG A 523 -14.94 -19.89 -3.21
CA ARG A 523 -14.07 -20.44 -2.18
C ARG A 523 -12.65 -20.58 -2.70
N VAL A 524 -11.69 -19.95 -2.04
CA VAL A 524 -10.26 -20.04 -2.36
C VAL A 524 -9.79 -21.49 -2.24
N THR A 525 -9.13 -21.99 -3.29
CA THR A 525 -8.64 -23.37 -3.39
C THR A 525 -7.11 -23.46 -3.45
N GLY A 526 -6.42 -22.36 -3.74
CA GLY A 526 -4.97 -22.29 -3.83
C GLY A 526 -4.52 -20.94 -4.39
N MET A 527 -3.30 -20.90 -4.91
CA MET A 527 -2.77 -19.76 -5.65
C MET A 527 -2.82 -20.00 -7.15
N LYS A 528 -2.74 -18.93 -7.93
CA LYS A 528 -2.62 -19.01 -9.39
C LYS A 528 -1.69 -17.93 -9.94
N LEU A 529 -1.10 -18.25 -11.10
CA LEU A 529 -0.62 -17.27 -12.07
C LEU A 529 -1.66 -17.18 -13.19
N SER A 530 -1.96 -15.96 -13.63
CA SER A 530 -2.81 -15.69 -14.80
C SER A 530 -2.03 -14.84 -15.78
N MET A 531 -2.17 -15.10 -17.08
CA MET A 531 -1.68 -14.22 -18.12
C MET A 531 -2.88 -13.64 -18.86
N PHE A 532 -2.97 -12.31 -18.87
CA PHE A 532 -3.99 -11.58 -19.57
C PHE A 532 -3.42 -10.99 -20.87
N ASP A 533 -4.13 -11.20 -21.98
CA ASP A 533 -3.91 -10.43 -23.19
C ASP A 533 -4.65 -9.08 -23.04
N VAL A 534 -3.89 -8.01 -23.03
CA VAL A 534 -4.36 -6.63 -22.88
C VAL A 534 -3.97 -5.78 -24.11
N SER A 535 -3.56 -6.42 -25.20
CA SER A 535 -3.22 -5.76 -26.48
C SER A 535 -4.41 -4.98 -27.07
N ASP A 536 -5.64 -5.48 -26.85
CA ASP A 536 -6.89 -4.74 -27.07
C ASP A 536 -7.61 -4.53 -25.72
N PRO A 537 -7.47 -3.37 -25.10
CA PRO A 537 -8.12 -3.09 -23.80
C PRO A 537 -9.66 -3.18 -23.83
N ALA A 538 -10.29 -3.09 -25.02
CA ALA A 538 -11.72 -3.29 -25.16
C ALA A 538 -12.14 -4.77 -25.13
N ASN A 539 -11.18 -5.69 -25.28
CA ASN A 539 -11.40 -7.14 -25.35
C ASN A 539 -10.36 -7.93 -24.54
N VAL A 540 -10.12 -7.54 -23.30
CA VAL A 540 -9.18 -8.23 -22.40
C VAL A 540 -9.59 -9.68 -22.18
N THR A 541 -8.65 -10.61 -22.26
CA THR A 541 -8.88 -12.05 -22.06
C THR A 541 -7.83 -12.68 -21.15
N GLU A 542 -8.21 -13.67 -20.32
CA GLU A 542 -7.27 -14.54 -19.62
C GLU A 542 -6.83 -15.64 -20.58
N VAL A 543 -5.64 -15.49 -21.22
CA VAL A 543 -5.17 -16.42 -22.23
C VAL A 543 -4.61 -17.70 -21.63
N HIS A 544 -3.98 -17.62 -20.46
CA HIS A 544 -3.48 -18.78 -19.74
C HIS A 544 -3.61 -18.60 -18.23
N LYS A 545 -3.86 -19.71 -17.55
CA LYS A 545 -3.92 -19.80 -16.10
C LYS A 545 -3.14 -21.01 -15.60
N ARG A 546 -2.39 -20.86 -14.51
CA ARG A 546 -1.67 -21.93 -13.84
C ARG A 546 -1.97 -21.92 -12.34
N PRO A 547 -2.91 -22.75 -11.87
CA PRO A 547 -3.06 -23.01 -10.44
C PRO A 547 -1.83 -23.73 -9.88
N PHE A 548 -1.43 -23.37 -8.67
CA PHE A 548 -0.39 -24.07 -7.93
C PHE A 548 -0.67 -24.02 -6.43
N GLY A 549 -0.20 -25.03 -5.71
CA GLY A 549 -0.50 -25.20 -4.31
C GLY A 549 -1.97 -25.57 -4.05
N THR A 550 -2.22 -26.33 -2.99
CA THR A 550 -3.56 -26.67 -2.51
C THR A 550 -3.64 -26.47 -1.01
N GLY A 551 -4.71 -25.86 -0.52
CA GLY A 551 -4.88 -25.55 0.90
C GLY A 551 -4.33 -24.18 1.27
N PHE A 552 -3.69 -24.04 2.43
CA PHE A 552 -3.10 -22.80 2.91
C PHE A 552 -1.76 -22.55 2.20
N PHE A 553 -1.81 -21.80 1.12
CA PHE A 553 -0.65 -21.29 0.41
C PHE A 553 -0.65 -19.77 0.47
N TYR A 554 0.52 -19.20 0.73
CA TYR A 554 0.74 -17.78 0.87
C TYR A 554 2.04 -17.39 0.15
N SER A 555 2.04 -16.23 -0.48
CA SER A 555 3.23 -15.66 -1.08
C SER A 555 3.34 -14.19 -0.70
N GLU A 556 4.52 -13.77 -0.32
CA GLU A 556 4.83 -12.35 -0.12
C GLU A 556 4.59 -11.55 -1.41
N ALA A 557 4.76 -12.17 -2.58
CA ALA A 557 4.49 -11.54 -3.87
C ALA A 557 3.02 -11.10 -4.07
N SER A 558 2.09 -11.58 -3.24
CA SER A 558 0.69 -11.13 -3.27
C SER A 558 0.50 -9.72 -2.69
N TYR A 559 1.41 -9.21 -1.87
CA TYR A 559 1.29 -7.91 -1.19
C TYR A 559 2.63 -7.12 -1.13
N ASN A 560 3.73 -7.71 -1.54
CA ASN A 560 5.03 -7.06 -1.65
C ASN A 560 5.70 -7.38 -2.99
N HIS A 561 5.70 -6.41 -3.87
CA HIS A 561 6.24 -6.50 -5.24
C HIS A 561 7.72 -6.82 -5.31
N LYS A 562 8.45 -6.38 -4.33
CA LYS A 562 9.88 -6.60 -4.26
C LYS A 562 10.22 -8.09 -4.07
N ALA A 563 9.23 -8.90 -3.70
CA ALA A 563 9.41 -10.33 -3.48
C ALA A 563 9.32 -11.18 -4.77
N ILE A 564 8.74 -10.65 -5.84
CA ILE A 564 8.63 -11.37 -7.11
C ILE A 564 9.78 -10.98 -8.05
N LEU A 565 10.41 -11.97 -8.66
CA LEU A 565 11.33 -11.81 -9.78
C LEU A 565 10.55 -11.98 -11.09
N VAL A 566 10.54 -10.97 -11.94
CA VAL A 566 9.96 -11.04 -13.28
C VAL A 566 10.98 -10.55 -14.29
N SER A 567 11.37 -11.39 -15.22
CA SER A 567 12.25 -11.05 -16.35
C SER A 567 11.67 -11.65 -17.63
N PRO A 568 10.91 -10.86 -18.41
CA PRO A 568 10.38 -11.30 -19.69
C PRO A 568 11.49 -11.67 -20.69
N GLU A 569 12.61 -10.97 -20.68
CA GLU A 569 13.77 -11.20 -21.56
C GLU A 569 14.40 -12.58 -21.32
N ARG A 570 14.44 -13.03 -20.06
CA ARG A 570 14.92 -14.35 -19.67
C ARG A 570 13.80 -15.38 -19.58
N ASN A 571 12.56 -14.96 -19.81
CA ASN A 571 11.36 -15.77 -19.66
C ASN A 571 11.32 -16.47 -18.28
N LEU A 572 11.54 -15.69 -17.24
CA LEU A 572 11.67 -16.16 -15.86
C LEU A 572 10.73 -15.41 -14.94
N ILE A 573 9.94 -16.17 -14.18
CA ILE A 573 9.10 -15.68 -13.09
C ILE A 573 9.47 -16.45 -11.85
N GLY A 574 9.83 -15.77 -10.77
CA GLY A 574 10.20 -16.40 -9.50
C GLY A 574 9.49 -15.73 -8.33
N LEU A 575 8.97 -16.52 -7.39
CA LEU A 575 8.30 -15.97 -6.20
C LEU A 575 8.47 -16.89 -4.98
N PRO A 576 8.58 -16.29 -3.77
CA PRO A 576 8.56 -17.04 -2.52
C PRO A 576 7.16 -17.60 -2.27
N VAL A 577 7.06 -18.83 -1.85
CA VAL A 577 5.80 -19.50 -1.51
C VAL A 577 5.95 -20.19 -0.16
N SER A 578 5.07 -19.86 0.76
CA SER A 578 4.95 -20.50 2.06
C SER A 578 3.87 -21.57 2.00
N ALA A 579 4.27 -22.80 2.30
CA ALA A 579 3.41 -23.98 2.44
C ALA A 579 3.81 -24.67 3.75
N ASP A 580 3.91 -26.00 3.75
CA ASP A 580 4.51 -26.74 4.87
C ASP A 580 5.98 -26.35 5.08
N LYS A 581 6.65 -25.93 4.00
CA LYS A 581 8.00 -25.36 3.98
C LYS A 581 8.04 -24.11 3.12
N MET A 582 9.02 -23.24 3.37
CA MET A 582 9.34 -22.11 2.50
C MET A 582 10.03 -22.63 1.22
N GLN A 583 9.52 -22.24 0.07
CA GLN A 583 10.05 -22.58 -1.25
C GLN A 583 10.17 -21.31 -2.09
N TYR A 584 11.09 -21.32 -3.04
CA TYR A 584 11.13 -20.35 -4.12
C TYR A 584 10.71 -21.04 -5.41
N MET A 585 9.53 -20.70 -5.91
CA MET A 585 8.96 -21.33 -7.11
C MET A 585 9.33 -20.54 -8.36
N LEU A 586 9.78 -21.24 -9.37
CA LEU A 586 10.24 -20.70 -10.65
C LEU A 586 9.33 -21.17 -11.77
N PHE A 587 8.94 -20.24 -12.63
CA PHE A 587 8.08 -20.50 -13.79
C PHE A 587 8.66 -19.85 -15.04
N THR A 588 8.28 -20.42 -16.18
CA THR A 588 8.45 -19.83 -17.50
C THR A 588 7.07 -19.70 -18.15
N TYR A 589 6.95 -18.81 -19.13
CA TYR A 589 5.72 -18.59 -19.87
C TYR A 589 5.97 -18.74 -21.37
N ASP A 590 5.07 -19.44 -22.05
CA ASP A 590 5.07 -19.60 -23.50
C ASP A 590 3.68 -19.25 -24.05
N ALA A 591 3.62 -18.46 -25.11
CA ALA A 591 2.35 -18.00 -25.68
C ALA A 591 1.47 -19.15 -26.23
N ALA A 592 2.06 -20.30 -26.61
CA ALA A 592 1.31 -21.44 -27.10
C ALA A 592 0.99 -22.47 -26.01
N GLY A 593 1.89 -22.64 -25.01
CA GLY A 593 1.79 -23.65 -23.96
C GLY A 593 1.41 -23.14 -22.58
N GLY A 594 1.39 -21.83 -22.38
CA GLY A 594 1.10 -21.19 -21.10
C GLY A 594 2.25 -21.30 -20.08
N PHE A 595 1.92 -21.24 -18.81
CA PHE A 595 2.89 -21.33 -17.72
C PHE A 595 3.39 -22.76 -17.51
N ARG A 596 4.69 -22.93 -17.38
CA ARG A 596 5.34 -24.17 -16.95
C ARG A 596 6.21 -23.90 -15.72
N MET A 597 5.99 -24.65 -14.66
CA MET A 597 6.88 -24.61 -13.49
C MET A 597 8.24 -25.21 -13.90
N LEU A 598 9.30 -24.48 -13.61
CA LEU A 598 10.67 -24.90 -13.85
C LEU A 598 11.18 -25.71 -12.67
N GLU A 599 11.06 -25.14 -11.47
CA GLU A 599 11.56 -25.75 -10.24
C GLU A 599 10.85 -25.15 -9.01
N ALA A 600 10.88 -25.86 -7.89
CA ALA A 600 10.50 -25.42 -6.57
C ALA A 600 11.68 -25.64 -5.62
N LEU A 601 12.48 -24.61 -5.45
CA LEU A 601 13.71 -24.67 -4.64
C LEU A 601 13.37 -24.58 -3.17
N GLU A 602 13.68 -25.61 -2.40
CA GLU A 602 13.65 -25.57 -0.95
C GLU A 602 14.92 -24.87 -0.46
N LEU A 603 14.77 -24.01 0.53
CA LEU A 603 15.92 -23.42 1.21
C LEU A 603 16.64 -24.49 2.04
N PRO A 604 17.99 -24.38 2.22
CA PRO A 604 18.73 -25.31 3.06
C PRO A 604 18.11 -25.43 4.47
N ASP A 605 18.06 -26.63 5.02
CA ASP A 605 17.61 -26.89 6.37
C ASP A 605 18.37 -26.00 7.36
N ASN A 606 17.69 -25.29 8.23
CA ASN A 606 18.12 -24.29 9.23
C ASN A 606 17.72 -22.84 8.91
N VAL A 607 17.06 -22.57 7.80
CA VAL A 607 16.51 -21.24 7.53
C VAL A 607 15.13 -21.13 8.20
N TYR A 608 15.13 -20.89 9.51
CA TYR A 608 13.95 -20.41 10.22
C TYR A 608 13.86 -18.89 10.01
N GLY A 609 13.35 -18.46 8.85
CA GLY A 609 13.03 -17.07 8.56
C GLY A 609 11.53 -16.91 8.37
N TRP A 610 10.99 -15.76 8.75
CA TRP A 610 9.64 -15.38 8.36
C TRP A 610 9.60 -15.26 6.83
N ALA A 611 8.47 -15.61 6.23
CA ALA A 611 8.25 -15.56 4.77
C ALA A 611 8.64 -14.22 4.12
N ASP A 612 8.66 -13.17 4.89
CA ASP A 612 8.78 -11.77 4.48
C ASP A 612 10.22 -11.31 4.15
N GLN A 613 11.16 -12.22 3.89
CA GLN A 613 12.56 -11.88 3.68
C GLN A 613 13.26 -12.67 2.58
N LEU A 614 12.55 -13.56 1.90
CA LEU A 614 13.15 -14.32 0.81
C LEU A 614 13.09 -13.50 -0.47
N ARG A 615 14.27 -13.20 -1.02
CA ARG A 615 14.43 -12.57 -2.35
C ARG A 615 15.15 -13.51 -3.29
N GLY A 616 14.64 -13.59 -4.52
CA GLY A 616 15.38 -14.18 -5.63
C GLY A 616 15.89 -13.08 -6.55
N LEU A 617 17.14 -13.12 -6.89
CA LEU A 617 17.76 -12.25 -7.87
C LEU A 617 18.68 -13.06 -8.77
N TYR A 618 18.96 -12.60 -9.98
CA TYR A 618 19.98 -13.21 -10.82
C TYR A 618 21.14 -12.24 -11.07
N ILE A 619 22.32 -12.80 -11.25
CA ILE A 619 23.53 -12.16 -11.79
C ILE A 619 24.07 -13.11 -12.85
N ASP A 620 24.13 -12.65 -14.10
CA ASP A 620 24.48 -13.44 -15.27
C ASP A 620 23.64 -14.75 -15.35
N ASP A 621 24.27 -15.92 -15.38
CA ASP A 621 23.64 -17.23 -15.48
C ASP A 621 23.33 -17.90 -14.13
N TYR A 622 23.32 -17.14 -13.04
CA TYR A 622 23.12 -17.66 -11.68
C TYR A 622 21.96 -16.98 -10.97
N LEU A 623 21.14 -17.79 -10.34
CA LEU A 623 20.10 -17.36 -9.42
C LEU A 623 20.64 -17.36 -8.00
N TYR A 624 20.35 -16.31 -7.25
CA TYR A 624 20.69 -16.20 -5.84
C TYR A 624 19.41 -16.07 -5.03
N LEU A 625 19.22 -16.97 -4.07
CA LEU A 625 18.16 -16.89 -3.08
C LEU A 625 18.73 -16.34 -1.78
N VAL A 626 18.20 -15.22 -1.32
CA VAL A 626 18.73 -14.47 -0.18
C VAL A 626 17.67 -14.39 0.90
N THR A 627 18.07 -14.78 2.12
CA THR A 627 17.28 -14.58 3.34
C THR A 627 18.14 -13.85 4.38
N SER A 628 17.58 -13.51 5.53
CA SER A 628 18.36 -12.91 6.64
C SER A 628 19.52 -13.80 7.14
N ASN A 629 19.57 -15.09 6.80
CA ASN A 629 20.48 -16.06 7.39
C ASN A 629 21.40 -16.75 6.37
N VAL A 630 21.10 -16.64 5.08
CA VAL A 630 21.84 -17.36 4.04
C VAL A 630 21.69 -16.69 2.68
N ILE A 631 22.76 -16.75 1.87
CA ILE A 631 22.70 -16.60 0.41
C ILE A 631 23.00 -17.96 -0.19
N ALA A 632 22.11 -18.46 -1.04
CA ALA A 632 22.30 -19.70 -1.81
C ALA A 632 22.31 -19.39 -3.30
N SER A 633 23.30 -19.86 -4.02
CA SER A 633 23.43 -19.67 -5.47
C SER A 633 23.10 -20.95 -6.23
N TYR A 634 22.40 -20.80 -7.36
CA TYR A 634 21.97 -21.89 -8.24
C TYR A 634 22.29 -21.53 -9.69
N ARG A 635 22.55 -22.54 -10.51
CA ARG A 635 22.64 -22.33 -11.95
C ARG A 635 21.24 -22.11 -12.54
N LEU A 636 21.06 -21.11 -13.39
CA LEU A 636 19.75 -20.84 -14.03
C LEU A 636 19.33 -21.91 -15.05
N ASP A 637 20.28 -22.63 -15.66
CA ASP A 637 20.00 -23.66 -16.67
C ASP A 637 19.55 -25.01 -16.08
N THR A 638 20.01 -25.34 -14.87
CA THR A 638 19.78 -26.64 -14.22
C THR A 638 19.15 -26.57 -12.85
N PHE A 639 19.09 -25.38 -12.24
CA PHE A 639 18.67 -25.11 -10.86
C PHE A 639 19.45 -25.93 -9.81
N LEU A 640 20.63 -26.40 -10.17
CA LEU A 640 21.52 -27.08 -9.23
C LEU A 640 22.20 -26.06 -8.31
N LEU A 641 22.19 -26.37 -7.02
CA LEU A 641 22.91 -25.59 -6.00
C LEU A 641 24.41 -25.58 -6.33
N VAL A 642 24.99 -24.38 -6.36
CA VAL A 642 26.43 -24.17 -6.57
C VAL A 642 27.11 -23.97 -5.23
N GLU A 643 26.62 -23.02 -4.44
CA GLU A 643 27.20 -22.68 -3.13
C GLU A 643 26.15 -22.15 -2.16
N SER A 644 26.44 -22.21 -0.88
CA SER A 644 25.61 -21.65 0.18
C SER A 644 26.51 -20.96 1.21
N LEU A 645 26.24 -19.68 1.46
CA LEU A 645 26.96 -18.84 2.41
C LEU A 645 26.05 -18.50 3.59
N PRO A 646 26.15 -19.18 4.75
CA PRO A 646 25.37 -18.88 5.94
C PRO A 646 25.98 -17.71 6.73
N PHE A 647 25.14 -17.02 7.56
CA PHE A 647 25.52 -15.87 8.39
C PHE A 647 25.30 -16.08 9.88
#